data_f53845f6f275d86b9a561f239b494464
#
_entry.id   f53845f6f275d86b9a561f239b494464
#
_cell.length_a   1.000
_cell.length_b   1.000
_cell.length_c   1.000
_cell.angle_alpha   90.00
_cell.angle_beta   90.00
_cell.angle_gamma   90.00
#
_symmetry.space_group_name_H-M   'P 1'
#
loop_
_entity.id
_entity.type
_entity.pdbx_description
1 polymer ?
#
loop_
_entity_poly.entity_id
_entity_poly.type
_entity_poly.pdbx_seq_one_letter_code
_entity_poly.pdbx_strand_id
1 'polypeptide(L)'
;MTIVSLNLYMDNKLPDEKKIRGIELQIPLKIFTADKKLIGEFGEKRRTALKFEAIPSYYVNAVLAAEDDDFFNHSGVSYLGLVRSLYRLAISGRVQGGGSTITMQVAGNYLTSRDINIFRKIKDIFLAYRLEKTYSKEEIFEFYVNRIFFGNRAYGIAAASEVYYGATIKELNLAQWAMIASLPKAPSSINPLVNPKRALARRNWVLGRMLELGSIYPEQYDLAVKAPLTATYHGLVSEVTAPYLAESIRRSMIQEYGLDAYKEGYEVFTTLNSKKQNTANEAVKRGLEIYDKRHGFRDPENYLDLFPEDFFLLSKDERLNFIELNQDEELDPFEEALKMLDGLNNTQTRFPVLVVDIEEDLKVMSFDKTVYILKWSEDLNWARPYINENRRGSRPKAFADLLENADLVWIQRGLSKDSLTLTQVPEVQAALVSLDPQSGAIEAWVGGYDFFLSQFDRVSQSSPLLGSNFKPFLYAAAFADNFTASSLINDAPIVFEDIALEDKWRPKNASGKFYGPTRLREGLLQSRNLVSIRLLRELGVEKARTYAEKFGFDKSRLPADLSLALGTASLSPLKNATAFGIFANGGKNIDSYFINKIVDRSGKIIFEKKEIQGSIQVIDERVAFIIKDILQEAARRGTANKISELSRNDFSGKTGTTNEAESTWFTGFNDSLVTTVWVGFDKSQSLGNREYGSSIALPIWMDFIGNNLEDIPLNNSSPPEGIVVVKIDKTSGKRSSDNSNNSMFEYYLEENSP
;
A
#
# COMPACT_ATOMS: atom_id res chain seq x y z
N MET A 1 6.50 10.07 51.16
CA MET A 1 7.70 9.60 50.46
C MET A 1 8.63 10.79 50.33
N THR A 2 9.72 10.80 51.06
CA THR A 2 10.63 11.95 51.09
C THR A 2 11.40 12.07 49.78
N ILE A 3 11.81 13.29 49.42
CA ILE A 3 12.60 13.61 48.20
C ILE A 3 13.84 12.69 48.11
N VAL A 4 14.40 12.26 49.22
CA VAL A 4 15.54 11.33 49.31
C VAL A 4 15.18 9.91 48.83
N SER A 5 14.00 9.38 49.20
CA SER A 5 13.56 8.05 48.74
C SER A 5 13.24 8.03 47.24
N LEU A 6 12.75 9.14 46.69
CA LEU A 6 12.48 9.28 45.28
C LEU A 6 13.80 9.40 44.49
N ASN A 7 14.80 10.06 45.03
CA ASN A 7 16.15 10.18 44.43
C ASN A 7 16.84 8.81 44.36
N LEU A 8 16.81 8.00 45.44
CA LEU A 8 17.39 6.66 45.48
C LEU A 8 16.64 5.66 44.54
N TYR A 9 15.34 5.79 44.44
CA TYR A 9 14.54 4.97 43.48
C TYR A 9 14.84 5.29 42.02
N MET A 10 15.14 6.55 41.74
CA MET A 10 15.45 7.03 40.38
C MET A 10 16.89 6.74 39.96
N ASP A 11 17.83 6.64 40.94
CA ASP A 11 19.25 6.38 40.69
C ASP A 11 19.52 5.09 39.91
N ASN A 12 18.78 4.03 40.25
CA ASN A 12 18.92 2.71 39.58
C ASN A 12 18.23 2.61 38.20
N LYS A 13 17.49 3.64 37.77
CA LYS A 13 16.76 3.64 36.49
C LYS A 13 17.34 4.59 35.45
N LEU A 14 18.45 5.23 35.73
CA LEU A 14 19.12 6.12 34.79
C LEU A 14 20.01 5.33 33.86
N PRO A 15 20.03 5.70 32.57
CA PRO A 15 20.95 5.10 31.63
C PRO A 15 22.38 5.47 31.96
N ASP A 16 23.29 4.52 31.75
CA ASP A 16 24.73 4.68 31.89
C ASP A 16 25.24 5.81 30.96
N GLU A 17 26.28 6.50 31.38
CA GLU A 17 26.95 7.57 30.65
C GLU A 17 27.33 7.11 29.22
N LYS A 18 27.75 5.86 29.04
CA LYS A 18 28.02 5.24 27.75
C LYS A 18 26.80 5.19 26.81
N LYS A 19 25.59 5.04 27.35
CA LYS A 19 24.34 5.07 26.55
C LYS A 19 23.94 6.47 26.10
N ILE A 20 24.33 7.49 26.85
CA ILE A 20 24.08 8.90 26.47
C ILE A 20 25.09 9.37 25.43
N ARG A 21 26.37 8.96 25.56
CA ARG A 21 27.45 9.29 24.63
C ARG A 21 27.52 8.35 23.41
N GLY A 22 26.94 7.15 23.48
CA GLY A 22 26.95 6.12 22.42
C GLY A 22 26.04 6.49 21.25
N ILE A 23 26.36 7.56 20.54
CA ILE A 23 25.80 7.83 19.21
C ILE A 23 26.59 7.00 18.21
N GLU A 24 26.30 5.69 18.12
CA GLU A 24 26.73 4.90 16.98
C GLU A 24 26.01 5.44 15.75
N LEU A 25 26.76 5.59 14.66
CA LEU A 25 26.25 5.87 13.32
C LEU A 25 25.21 4.82 12.97
N GLN A 26 23.96 5.18 13.03
CA GLN A 26 22.87 4.31 12.58
C GLN A 26 22.73 4.50 11.06
N ILE A 27 22.97 3.42 10.33
CA ILE A 27 22.78 3.39 8.87
C ILE A 27 21.46 2.67 8.63
N PRO A 28 20.49 3.31 7.96
CA PRO A 28 19.18 2.71 7.75
C PRO A 28 19.23 1.49 6.84
N LEU A 29 18.25 0.59 7.02
CA LEU A 29 17.96 -0.50 6.11
C LEU A 29 17.50 0.06 4.76
N LYS A 30 18.14 -0.35 3.67
CA LYS A 30 17.75 0.01 2.30
C LYS A 30 17.25 -1.21 1.55
N ILE A 31 16.21 -1.02 0.75
CA ILE A 31 15.61 -2.08 -0.07
C ILE A 31 15.66 -1.64 -1.53
N PHE A 32 16.18 -2.51 -2.39
CA PHE A 32 16.38 -2.27 -3.81
C PHE A 32 15.65 -3.31 -4.67
N THR A 33 15.28 -2.92 -5.87
CA THR A 33 14.85 -3.83 -6.94
C THR A 33 16.02 -4.68 -7.44
N ALA A 34 15.73 -5.69 -8.28
CA ALA A 34 16.76 -6.49 -8.97
C ALA A 34 17.68 -5.63 -9.85
N ASP A 35 17.13 -4.60 -10.47
CA ASP A 35 17.85 -3.60 -11.28
C ASP A 35 18.38 -2.41 -10.45
N LYS A 36 18.53 -2.59 -9.13
CA LYS A 36 19.19 -1.71 -8.17
C LYS A 36 18.54 -0.33 -7.98
N LYS A 37 17.26 -0.17 -8.25
CA LYS A 37 16.51 1.04 -7.92
C LYS A 37 15.99 0.99 -6.50
N LEU A 38 16.01 2.12 -5.79
CA LEU A 38 15.57 2.20 -4.41
C LEU A 38 14.05 2.04 -4.31
N ILE A 39 13.59 1.05 -3.53
CA ILE A 39 12.17 0.85 -3.16
C ILE A 39 11.85 1.62 -1.87
N GLY A 40 12.73 1.54 -0.88
CA GLY A 40 12.50 2.17 0.40
C GLY A 40 13.69 2.13 1.34
N GLU A 41 13.61 3.00 2.35
CA GLU A 41 14.61 3.12 3.41
C GLU A 41 13.90 3.10 4.77
N PHE A 42 14.37 2.28 5.71
CA PHE A 42 13.78 2.10 7.03
C PHE A 42 14.83 2.30 8.11
N GLY A 43 14.51 3.09 9.10
CA GLY A 43 15.39 3.47 10.20
C GLY A 43 15.49 4.99 10.33
N GLU A 44 16.21 5.42 11.36
CA GLU A 44 16.45 6.84 11.62
C GLU A 44 17.70 7.29 10.86
N LYS A 45 17.63 8.41 10.15
CA LYS A 45 18.81 9.07 9.62
C LYS A 45 19.53 9.78 10.75
N ARG A 46 20.57 9.19 11.30
CA ARG A 46 21.45 9.81 12.27
C ARG A 46 22.85 9.95 11.68
N ARG A 47 23.30 11.19 11.54
CA ARG A 47 24.66 11.51 11.13
C ARG A 47 25.56 11.77 12.33
N THR A 48 26.85 11.91 12.06
CA THR A 48 27.86 12.23 13.09
C THR A 48 27.40 13.37 13.98
N ALA A 49 27.41 13.15 15.28
CA ALA A 49 27.08 14.16 16.27
C ALA A 49 28.01 15.36 16.13
N LEU A 50 27.44 16.54 16.07
CA LEU A 50 28.19 17.79 16.03
C LEU A 50 28.58 18.19 17.46
N LYS A 51 29.84 18.58 17.64
CA LYS A 51 30.32 19.24 18.86
C LYS A 51 29.82 20.67 18.90
N PHE A 52 29.65 21.23 20.10
CA PHE A 52 29.14 22.58 20.31
C PHE A 52 29.90 23.63 19.49
N GLU A 53 31.24 23.52 19.43
CA GLU A 53 32.11 24.43 18.70
C GLU A 53 31.91 24.34 17.17
N ALA A 54 31.34 23.27 16.70
CA ALA A 54 31.04 23.07 15.28
C ALA A 54 29.68 23.65 14.86
N ILE A 55 28.84 24.06 15.83
CA ILE A 55 27.49 24.58 15.62
C ILE A 55 27.58 26.12 15.43
N PRO A 56 26.98 26.69 14.35
CA PRO A 56 26.98 28.15 14.17
C PRO A 56 26.27 28.87 15.34
N SER A 57 26.88 29.95 15.83
CA SER A 57 26.34 30.72 16.97
C SER A 57 24.95 31.29 16.68
N TYR A 58 24.66 31.70 15.46
CA TYR A 58 23.31 32.15 15.07
C TYR A 58 22.28 31.03 15.15
N TYR A 59 22.64 29.76 14.88
CA TYR A 59 21.75 28.66 15.07
C TYR A 59 21.51 28.37 16.56
N VAL A 60 22.57 28.42 17.39
CA VAL A 60 22.43 28.33 18.86
C VAL A 60 21.44 29.37 19.36
N ASN A 61 21.61 30.62 18.96
CA ASN A 61 20.71 31.72 19.35
C ASN A 61 19.28 31.51 18.84
N ALA A 62 19.10 30.98 17.64
CA ALA A 62 17.76 30.67 17.10
C ALA A 62 17.04 29.58 17.90
N VAL A 63 17.75 28.53 18.35
CA VAL A 63 17.20 27.48 19.20
C VAL A 63 16.87 28.04 20.58
N LEU A 64 17.75 28.83 21.18
CA LEU A 64 17.50 29.47 22.48
C LEU A 64 16.27 30.38 22.42
N ALA A 65 16.17 31.21 21.38
CA ALA A 65 15.03 32.11 21.16
C ALA A 65 13.71 31.34 20.95
N ALA A 66 13.78 30.15 20.33
CA ALA A 66 12.61 29.32 20.03
C ALA A 66 12.12 28.48 21.23
N GLU A 67 13.04 27.96 22.07
CA GLU A 67 12.76 26.90 23.02
C GLU A 67 13.06 27.30 24.48
N ASP A 68 14.16 28.02 24.75
CA ASP A 68 14.64 28.28 26.12
C ASP A 68 15.62 29.45 26.17
N ASP A 69 15.11 30.68 26.23
CA ASP A 69 15.90 31.90 26.15
C ASP A 69 16.84 32.13 27.36
N ASP A 70 16.57 31.46 28.48
CA ASP A 70 17.37 31.53 29.73
C ASP A 70 18.21 30.27 29.97
N PHE A 71 18.41 29.43 28.99
CA PHE A 71 19.05 28.11 29.09
C PHE A 71 20.38 28.11 29.82
N PHE A 72 21.28 29.07 29.54
CA PHE A 72 22.59 29.13 30.13
C PHE A 72 22.59 29.60 31.61
N ASN A 73 21.50 30.19 32.10
CA ASN A 73 21.45 30.81 33.44
C ASN A 73 20.73 29.92 34.51
N HIS A 74 19.78 29.05 34.07
CA HIS A 74 19.05 28.21 35.01
C HIS A 74 19.70 26.80 35.20
N SER A 75 19.41 26.11 36.30
CA SER A 75 19.92 24.78 36.62
C SER A 75 18.94 23.67 36.22
N GLY A 76 18.59 23.59 34.91
CA GLY A 76 17.77 22.55 34.30
C GLY A 76 16.27 22.84 34.26
N VAL A 77 15.79 23.77 35.08
CA VAL A 77 14.36 24.12 35.14
C VAL A 77 14.23 25.65 35.26
N SER A 78 13.42 26.25 34.39
CA SER A 78 13.07 27.66 34.48
C SER A 78 11.89 27.85 35.41
N TYR A 79 12.14 28.36 36.64
CA TYR A 79 11.08 28.63 37.61
C TYR A 79 10.06 29.67 37.15
N LEU A 80 10.53 30.70 36.39
CA LEU A 80 9.67 31.72 35.80
C LEU A 80 8.80 31.10 34.70
N GLY A 81 9.35 30.19 33.89
CA GLY A 81 8.62 29.43 32.89
C GLY A 81 7.54 28.54 33.49
N LEU A 82 7.83 27.88 34.61
CA LEU A 82 6.84 27.06 35.35
C LEU A 82 5.70 27.92 35.93
N VAL A 83 6.01 29.03 36.56
CA VAL A 83 4.99 29.97 37.08
C VAL A 83 4.11 30.51 36.00
N ARG A 84 4.68 30.91 34.86
CA ARG A 84 3.94 31.38 33.65
C ARG A 84 3.04 30.29 33.10
N SER A 85 3.50 29.04 33.04
CA SER A 85 2.74 27.88 32.54
C SER A 85 1.58 27.54 33.50
N LEU A 86 1.79 27.59 34.82
CA LEU A 86 0.75 27.40 35.86
C LEU A 86 -0.29 28.51 35.80
N TYR A 87 0.11 29.75 35.61
CA TYR A 87 -0.78 30.92 35.48
C TYR A 87 -1.69 30.75 34.23
N ARG A 88 -1.12 30.36 33.07
CA ARG A 88 -1.88 30.09 31.87
C ARG A 88 -2.84 28.91 32.04
N LEU A 89 -2.43 27.83 32.70
CA LEU A 89 -3.30 26.70 33.03
C LEU A 89 -4.49 27.12 33.89
N ALA A 90 -4.25 28.00 34.91
CA ALA A 90 -5.28 28.49 35.81
C ALA A 90 -6.33 29.37 35.09
N ILE A 91 -5.91 30.14 34.05
CA ILE A 91 -6.80 31.01 33.30
C ILE A 91 -7.53 30.25 32.19
N SER A 92 -6.83 29.41 31.41
CA SER A 92 -7.37 28.75 30.23
C SER A 92 -8.02 27.39 30.49
N GLY A 93 -7.79 26.79 31.68
CA GLY A 93 -8.24 25.42 32.00
C GLY A 93 -7.58 24.31 31.18
N ARG A 94 -6.67 24.67 30.27
CA ARG A 94 -5.98 23.74 29.35
C ARG A 94 -4.46 23.81 29.55
N VAL A 95 -3.78 22.66 29.42
CA VAL A 95 -2.31 22.59 29.44
C VAL A 95 -1.79 23.16 28.13
N GLN A 96 -1.51 24.46 28.10
CA GLN A 96 -0.81 25.10 26.98
C GLN A 96 0.70 24.91 27.16
N GLY A 97 1.39 24.43 26.10
CA GLY A 97 2.84 24.21 26.14
C GLY A 97 3.63 25.51 26.37
N GLY A 98 4.87 25.42 26.88
CA GLY A 98 5.77 26.56 27.07
C GLY A 98 6.51 26.61 28.42
N GLY A 99 6.53 25.51 29.15
CA GLY A 99 7.27 25.44 30.44
C GLY A 99 8.33 24.36 30.52
N SER A 100 8.70 23.72 29.41
CA SER A 100 9.76 22.70 29.37
C SER A 100 11.05 23.34 28.84
N THR A 101 12.15 23.18 29.61
CA THR A 101 13.49 23.64 29.20
C THR A 101 14.14 22.68 28.23
N ILE A 102 15.20 23.12 27.55
CA ILE A 102 16.04 22.24 26.70
C ILE A 102 16.52 21.03 27.49
N THR A 103 16.99 21.21 28.73
CA THR A 103 17.45 20.12 29.61
C THR A 103 16.32 19.13 29.93
N MET A 104 15.09 19.60 30.21
CA MET A 104 13.93 18.72 30.39
C MET A 104 13.55 17.95 29.10
N GLN A 105 13.70 18.58 27.93
CA GLN A 105 13.48 17.91 26.66
C GLN A 105 14.54 16.82 26.39
N VAL A 106 15.80 17.07 26.72
CA VAL A 106 16.86 16.05 26.69
C VAL A 106 16.51 14.91 27.63
N ALA A 107 16.16 15.20 28.85
CA ALA A 107 15.75 14.18 29.86
C ALA A 107 14.60 13.32 29.33
N GLY A 108 13.55 13.94 28.78
CA GLY A 108 12.39 13.27 28.19
C GLY A 108 12.73 12.40 26.99
N ASN A 109 13.60 12.86 26.10
CA ASN A 109 13.97 12.15 24.88
C ASN A 109 14.93 10.96 25.10
N TYR A 110 15.72 10.99 26.16
CA TYR A 110 16.70 9.93 26.46
C TYR A 110 16.19 8.86 27.42
N LEU A 111 15.24 9.20 28.31
CA LEU A 111 15.07 8.49 29.57
C LEU A 111 13.65 8.05 29.90
N THR A 112 12.62 8.50 29.21
CA THR A 112 11.22 8.21 29.56
C THR A 112 10.44 7.52 28.44
N SER A 113 9.50 6.63 28.84
CA SER A 113 8.52 6.02 27.92
C SER A 113 7.50 7.08 27.43
N ARG A 114 6.84 6.80 26.30
CA ARG A 114 5.89 7.72 25.63
C ARG A 114 4.56 7.99 26.37
N ASP A 115 4.41 7.53 27.63
CA ASP A 115 3.17 7.71 28.39
C ASP A 115 2.98 9.17 28.83
N ILE A 116 1.86 9.77 28.46
CA ILE A 116 1.48 11.14 28.83
C ILE A 116 0.90 11.13 30.24
N ASN A 117 1.73 11.38 31.26
CA ASN A 117 1.28 11.43 32.65
C ASN A 117 2.04 12.53 33.43
N ILE A 118 1.37 13.15 34.42
CA ILE A 118 1.97 14.15 35.32
C ILE A 118 3.22 13.60 36.03
N PHE A 119 3.25 12.33 36.37
CA PHE A 119 4.43 11.65 36.96
C PHE A 119 5.65 11.68 36.02
N ARG A 120 5.45 11.65 34.69
CA ARG A 120 6.54 11.82 33.72
C ARG A 120 7.15 13.20 33.83
N LYS A 121 6.35 14.27 33.93
CA LYS A 121 6.88 15.64 34.02
C LYS A 121 7.69 15.88 35.29
N ILE A 122 7.31 15.23 36.39
CA ILE A 122 8.09 15.22 37.63
C ILE A 122 9.42 14.49 37.42
N LYS A 123 9.43 13.35 36.72
CA LYS A 123 10.65 12.63 36.36
C LYS A 123 11.57 13.49 35.49
N ASP A 124 11.03 14.14 34.47
CA ASP A 124 11.81 15.00 33.58
C ASP A 124 12.51 16.14 34.36
N ILE A 125 11.86 16.73 35.35
CA ILE A 125 12.46 17.75 36.26
C ILE A 125 13.64 17.19 37.05
N PHE A 126 13.47 16.02 37.67
CA PHE A 126 14.55 15.40 38.45
C PHE A 126 15.74 15.00 37.58
N LEU A 127 15.46 14.46 36.42
CA LEU A 127 16.47 14.08 35.42
C LEU A 127 17.18 15.29 34.84
N ALA A 128 16.46 16.39 34.60
CA ALA A 128 17.06 17.64 34.13
C ALA A 128 18.06 18.19 35.17
N TYR A 129 17.67 18.23 36.44
CA TYR A 129 18.58 18.67 37.53
C TYR A 129 19.82 17.79 37.62
N ARG A 130 19.73 16.50 37.40
CA ARG A 130 20.86 15.57 37.44
C ARG A 130 21.76 15.72 36.22
N LEU A 131 21.19 15.92 35.00
CA LEU A 131 21.96 16.19 33.81
C LEU A 131 22.84 17.44 33.99
N GLU A 132 22.30 18.51 34.58
CA GLU A 132 23.02 19.75 34.85
C GLU A 132 24.14 19.59 35.91
N LYS A 133 24.05 18.58 36.79
CA LYS A 133 25.15 18.25 37.69
C LYS A 133 26.29 17.46 37.08
N THR A 134 25.98 16.74 35.98
CA THR A 134 26.91 15.79 35.38
C THR A 134 27.55 16.33 34.10
N TYR A 135 26.83 17.18 33.34
CA TYR A 135 27.25 17.69 32.04
C TYR A 135 27.25 19.22 32.03
N SER A 136 28.12 19.81 31.21
CA SER A 136 28.11 21.25 30.95
C SER A 136 26.88 21.66 30.13
N LYS A 137 26.57 22.95 30.09
CA LYS A 137 25.50 23.51 29.28
C LYS A 137 25.71 23.21 27.76
N GLU A 138 26.97 23.32 27.32
CA GLU A 138 27.38 23.02 25.95
C GLU A 138 27.13 21.53 25.62
N GLU A 139 27.49 20.61 26.53
CA GLU A 139 27.24 19.17 26.34
C GLU A 139 25.73 18.86 26.31
N ILE A 140 24.92 19.49 27.17
CA ILE A 140 23.47 19.34 27.18
C ILE A 140 22.86 19.85 25.87
N PHE A 141 23.34 20.98 25.38
CA PHE A 141 22.92 21.53 24.09
C PHE A 141 23.32 20.60 22.93
N GLU A 142 24.52 20.01 22.95
CA GLU A 142 24.94 18.98 21.99
C GLU A 142 23.95 17.79 21.98
N PHE A 143 23.60 17.29 23.16
CA PHE A 143 22.62 16.18 23.25
C PHE A 143 21.29 16.55 22.67
N TYR A 144 20.81 17.78 22.90
CA TYR A 144 19.57 18.28 22.37
C TYR A 144 19.58 18.29 20.84
N VAL A 145 20.49 19.06 20.23
CA VAL A 145 20.49 19.32 18.78
C VAL A 145 20.84 18.09 17.95
N ASN A 146 21.57 17.13 18.51
CA ASN A 146 21.94 15.91 17.80
C ASN A 146 20.88 14.81 17.86
N ARG A 147 19.82 14.95 18.69
CA ARG A 147 18.83 13.89 18.84
C ARG A 147 17.40 14.31 18.53
N ILE A 148 17.10 15.59 18.56
CA ILE A 148 15.73 16.05 18.35
C ILE A 148 15.24 15.72 16.94
N PHE A 149 13.94 15.42 16.83
CA PHE A 149 13.28 15.12 15.57
C PHE A 149 12.86 16.40 14.86
N PHE A 150 13.23 16.55 13.60
CA PHE A 150 12.96 17.70 12.76
C PHE A 150 11.93 17.44 11.64
N GLY A 151 11.26 16.30 11.65
CA GLY A 151 10.39 15.88 10.54
C GLY A 151 11.17 15.14 9.43
N ASN A 152 10.47 14.58 8.45
CA ASN A 152 11.03 13.88 7.30
C ASN A 152 12.15 12.87 7.66
N ARG A 153 12.00 12.14 8.75
CA ARG A 153 12.97 11.17 9.32
C ARG A 153 14.31 11.78 9.71
N ALA A 154 14.43 13.11 9.77
CA ALA A 154 15.63 13.77 10.19
C ALA A 154 15.73 13.84 11.72
N TYR A 155 16.68 13.11 12.29
CA TYR A 155 17.05 13.16 13.71
C TYR A 155 18.43 13.82 13.84
N GLY A 156 18.47 14.93 14.58
CA GLY A 156 19.64 15.78 14.72
C GLY A 156 19.79 16.80 13.60
N ILE A 157 20.45 17.89 13.99
CA ILE A 157 20.64 19.10 13.15
C ILE A 157 21.42 18.82 11.86
N ALA A 158 22.42 17.92 11.91
CA ALA A 158 23.19 17.56 10.71
C ALA A 158 22.32 16.84 9.66
N ALA A 159 21.42 15.97 10.11
CA ALA A 159 20.46 15.31 9.22
C ALA A 159 19.40 16.31 8.70
N ALA A 160 18.92 17.22 9.56
CA ALA A 160 17.93 18.21 9.18
C ALA A 160 18.48 19.18 8.11
N SER A 161 19.68 19.71 8.28
CA SER A 161 20.30 20.62 7.29
C SER A 161 20.43 19.96 5.92
N GLU A 162 20.82 18.69 5.89
CA GLU A 162 20.94 17.94 4.65
C GLU A 162 19.60 17.59 4.03
N VAL A 163 18.62 17.11 4.83
CA VAL A 163 17.29 16.72 4.34
C VAL A 163 16.53 17.92 3.77
N TYR A 164 16.62 19.10 4.40
CA TYR A 164 15.86 20.27 3.97
C TYR A 164 16.60 21.17 2.98
N TYR A 165 17.95 21.13 2.96
CA TYR A 165 18.75 22.08 2.17
C TYR A 165 19.88 21.44 1.35
N GLY A 166 20.14 20.12 1.51
CA GLY A 166 21.24 19.44 0.80
C GLY A 166 22.63 19.95 1.18
N ALA A 167 22.77 20.61 2.33
CA ALA A 167 23.96 21.33 2.74
C ALA A 167 24.28 21.05 4.22
N THR A 168 25.54 21.32 4.63
CA THR A 168 25.90 21.24 6.04
C THR A 168 25.36 22.45 6.80
N ILE A 169 25.18 22.30 8.13
CA ILE A 169 24.63 23.39 8.97
C ILE A 169 25.47 24.69 8.88
N LYS A 170 26.75 24.60 8.59
CA LYS A 170 27.65 25.77 8.46
C LYS A 170 27.44 26.55 7.16
N GLU A 171 26.92 25.92 6.13
CA GLU A 171 26.65 26.53 4.82
C GLU A 171 25.29 27.22 4.75
N LEU A 172 24.44 27.03 5.74
CA LEU A 172 23.12 27.66 5.79
C LEU A 172 23.22 29.15 6.19
N ASN A 173 22.20 29.91 5.82
CA ASN A 173 22.04 31.32 6.20
C ASN A 173 21.09 31.48 7.41
N LEU A 174 20.96 32.73 7.89
CA LEU A 174 20.15 33.07 9.07
C LEU A 174 18.69 32.63 8.94
N ALA A 175 18.06 32.85 7.78
CA ALA A 175 16.67 32.46 7.56
C ALA A 175 16.50 30.92 7.58
N GLN A 176 17.48 30.17 7.06
CA GLN A 176 17.49 28.71 7.06
C GLN A 176 17.75 28.13 8.45
N TRP A 177 18.67 28.75 9.23
CA TRP A 177 18.87 28.37 10.64
C TRP A 177 17.62 28.59 11.47
N ALA A 178 16.95 29.75 11.33
CA ALA A 178 15.69 30.02 12.02
C ALA A 178 14.57 29.06 11.61
N MET A 179 14.56 28.63 10.33
CA MET A 179 13.61 27.61 9.86
C MET A 179 13.86 26.28 10.55
N ILE A 180 15.10 25.76 10.57
CA ILE A 180 15.39 24.50 11.26
C ILE A 180 15.08 24.61 12.76
N ALA A 181 15.46 25.71 13.41
CA ALA A 181 15.16 25.94 14.82
C ALA A 181 13.65 26.03 15.14
N SER A 182 12.83 26.30 14.14
CA SER A 182 11.36 26.37 14.28
C SER A 182 10.66 25.00 14.32
N LEU A 183 11.29 23.97 13.72
CA LEU A 183 10.68 22.66 13.48
C LEU A 183 10.38 21.83 14.74
N PRO A 184 11.23 21.81 15.79
CA PRO A 184 11.02 20.95 16.96
C PRO A 184 9.67 21.12 17.64
N LYS A 185 9.06 22.30 17.59
CA LYS A 185 7.75 22.57 18.20
C LYS A 185 6.64 21.66 17.64
N ALA A 186 6.62 21.43 16.33
CA ALA A 186 5.64 20.57 15.67
C ALA A 186 6.17 20.13 14.28
N PRO A 187 7.08 19.13 14.23
CA PRO A 187 7.87 18.79 13.03
C PRO A 187 7.04 18.33 11.82
N SER A 188 5.82 17.85 12.03
CA SER A 188 4.91 17.46 10.96
C SER A 188 4.08 18.63 10.44
N SER A 189 3.53 19.46 11.33
CA SER A 189 2.61 20.54 10.98
C SER A 189 3.28 21.88 10.66
N ILE A 190 4.55 22.12 11.13
CA ILE A 190 5.38 23.29 10.80
C ILE A 190 6.42 22.94 9.73
N ASN A 191 6.16 21.90 8.96
CA ASN A 191 7.09 21.39 7.96
C ASN A 191 7.08 22.28 6.70
N PRO A 192 8.24 22.85 6.27
CA PRO A 192 8.29 23.76 5.13
C PRO A 192 7.97 23.09 3.79
N LEU A 193 8.05 21.76 3.71
CA LEU A 193 7.73 20.98 2.51
C LEU A 193 6.24 20.64 2.41
N VAL A 194 5.54 20.63 3.53
CA VAL A 194 4.12 20.27 3.63
C VAL A 194 3.26 21.51 3.82
N ASN A 195 3.65 22.40 4.77
CA ASN A 195 2.92 23.60 5.15
C ASN A 195 3.79 24.86 5.05
N PRO A 196 4.13 25.34 3.84
CA PRO A 196 5.06 26.46 3.63
C PRO A 196 4.67 27.73 4.36
N LYS A 197 3.37 28.10 4.35
CA LYS A 197 2.85 29.31 5.02
C LYS A 197 3.07 29.25 6.54
N ARG A 198 2.67 28.15 7.18
CA ARG A 198 2.81 27.96 8.62
C ARG A 198 4.29 27.86 9.06
N ALA A 199 5.10 27.20 8.25
CA ALA A 199 6.56 27.15 8.46
C ALA A 199 7.18 28.54 8.38
N LEU A 200 6.77 29.35 7.40
CA LEU A 200 7.25 30.72 7.22
C LEU A 200 6.85 31.61 8.39
N ALA A 201 5.60 31.56 8.83
CA ALA A 201 5.12 32.32 9.99
C ALA A 201 5.91 31.95 11.25
N ARG A 202 6.16 30.64 11.50
CA ARG A 202 6.96 30.20 12.66
C ARG A 202 8.43 30.60 12.55
N ARG A 203 9.03 30.51 11.36
CA ARG A 203 10.40 31.02 11.10
C ARG A 203 10.49 32.50 11.47
N ASN A 204 9.56 33.30 10.99
CA ASN A 204 9.54 34.76 11.21
C ASN A 204 9.32 35.09 12.69
N TRP A 205 8.52 34.30 13.39
CA TRP A 205 8.38 34.41 14.85
C TRP A 205 9.73 34.14 15.57
N VAL A 206 10.49 33.11 15.17
CA VAL A 206 11.82 32.83 15.73
C VAL A 206 12.77 34.00 15.48
N LEU A 207 12.80 34.54 14.25
CA LEU A 207 13.60 35.72 13.91
C LEU A 207 13.21 36.94 14.75
N GLY A 208 11.92 37.19 14.98
CA GLY A 208 11.42 38.25 15.85
C GLY A 208 11.92 38.07 17.29
N ARG A 209 11.88 36.86 17.83
CA ARG A 209 12.43 36.57 19.16
C ARG A 209 13.97 36.78 19.24
N MET A 210 14.69 36.40 18.18
CA MET A 210 16.14 36.65 18.12
C MET A 210 16.46 38.17 18.15
N LEU A 211 15.63 38.97 17.47
CA LEU A 211 15.74 40.45 17.50
C LEU A 211 15.44 40.99 18.90
N GLU A 212 14.35 40.58 19.52
CA GLU A 212 13.97 40.99 20.89
C GLU A 212 15.03 40.66 21.93
N LEU A 213 15.73 39.54 21.76
CA LEU A 213 16.85 39.10 22.65
C LEU A 213 18.20 39.74 22.26
N GLY A 214 18.24 40.59 21.26
CA GLY A 214 19.45 41.24 20.82
C GLY A 214 20.48 40.30 20.15
N SER A 215 20.04 39.13 19.71
CA SER A 215 20.91 38.14 19.06
C SER A 215 21.19 38.44 17.60
N ILE A 216 20.38 39.28 16.98
CA ILE A 216 20.53 39.79 15.60
C ILE A 216 20.21 41.28 15.56
N TYR A 217 20.75 41.97 14.54
CA TYR A 217 20.48 43.40 14.31
C TYR A 217 19.22 43.58 13.45
N PRO A 218 18.55 44.77 13.50
CA PRO A 218 17.35 45.04 12.69
C PRO A 218 17.56 44.80 11.20
N GLU A 219 18.69 45.17 10.64
CA GLU A 219 19.00 44.93 9.22
C GLU A 219 19.05 43.43 8.86
N GLN A 220 19.61 42.60 9.76
CA GLN A 220 19.67 41.14 9.59
C GLN A 220 18.29 40.54 9.66
N TYR A 221 17.44 41.02 10.58
CA TYR A 221 16.05 40.61 10.71
C TYR A 221 15.26 40.90 9.42
N ASP A 222 15.32 42.15 8.92
CA ASP A 222 14.61 42.58 7.72
C ASP A 222 15.01 41.78 6.48
N LEU A 223 16.27 41.43 6.33
CA LEU A 223 16.77 40.59 5.25
C LEU A 223 16.26 39.14 5.40
N ALA A 224 16.32 38.58 6.62
CA ALA A 224 15.96 37.18 6.87
C ALA A 224 14.46 36.94 6.76
N VAL A 225 13.63 37.88 7.20
CA VAL A 225 12.15 37.81 7.08
C VAL A 225 11.70 37.85 5.62
N LYS A 226 12.35 38.68 4.79
CA LYS A 226 12.08 38.81 3.34
C LYS A 226 12.64 37.65 2.52
N ALA A 227 13.57 36.86 3.09
CA ALA A 227 14.16 35.74 2.38
C ALA A 227 13.08 34.66 2.00
N PRO A 228 13.09 34.19 0.75
CA PRO A 228 12.15 33.17 0.31
C PRO A 228 12.36 31.85 1.05
N LEU A 229 11.32 31.01 1.06
CA LEU A 229 11.45 29.66 1.55
C LEU A 229 12.19 28.81 0.51
N THR A 230 13.41 28.36 0.84
CA THR A 230 14.30 27.59 -0.06
C THR A 230 14.41 26.11 0.32
N ALA A 231 13.66 25.67 1.31
CA ALA A 231 13.65 24.26 1.71
C ALA A 231 13.09 23.39 0.60
N THR A 232 13.86 22.37 0.21
CA THR A 232 13.45 21.31 -0.72
C THR A 232 13.88 19.96 -0.15
N TYR A 233 13.24 18.87 -0.56
CA TYR A 233 13.57 17.56 -0.03
C TYR A 233 14.82 16.99 -0.70
N HIS A 234 15.89 16.81 0.08
CA HIS A 234 17.17 16.23 -0.36
C HIS A 234 17.39 14.80 0.20
N GLY A 235 16.37 14.20 0.80
CA GLY A 235 16.42 12.80 1.21
C GLY A 235 16.39 11.84 0.02
N LEU A 236 16.73 10.58 0.26
CA LEU A 236 16.56 9.55 -0.75
C LEU A 236 15.06 9.41 -1.10
N VAL A 237 14.72 9.68 -2.35
CA VAL A 237 13.40 9.48 -2.90
C VAL A 237 13.32 8.04 -3.39
N SER A 238 12.27 7.31 -3.01
CA SER A 238 12.01 6.00 -3.57
C SER A 238 11.84 6.14 -5.09
N GLU A 239 12.65 5.38 -5.85
CA GLU A 239 12.61 5.37 -7.31
C GLU A 239 11.51 4.45 -7.85
N VAL A 240 11.08 3.48 -7.02
CA VAL A 240 10.05 2.50 -7.35
C VAL A 240 9.07 2.36 -6.19
N THR A 241 7.78 2.49 -6.49
CA THR A 241 6.71 2.38 -5.49
C THR A 241 6.34 0.90 -5.30
N ALA A 242 6.80 0.30 -4.19
CA ALA A 242 6.43 -1.08 -3.79
C ALA A 242 6.28 -1.19 -2.25
N PRO A 243 5.40 -0.38 -1.62
CA PRO A 243 5.37 -0.24 -0.17
C PRO A 243 4.89 -1.51 0.54
N TYR A 244 3.98 -2.29 -0.04
CA TYR A 244 3.51 -3.56 0.54
C TYR A 244 4.65 -4.58 0.67
N LEU A 245 5.45 -4.74 -0.40
CA LEU A 245 6.61 -5.63 -0.34
C LEU A 245 7.71 -5.07 0.58
N ALA A 246 7.96 -3.77 0.54
CA ALA A 246 8.92 -3.12 1.42
C ALA A 246 8.58 -3.38 2.90
N GLU A 247 7.29 -3.30 3.27
CA GLU A 247 6.83 -3.61 4.62
C GLU A 247 6.98 -5.11 4.98
N SER A 248 6.73 -6.01 4.02
CA SER A 248 6.95 -7.45 4.21
C SER A 248 8.44 -7.76 4.45
N ILE A 249 9.34 -7.14 3.68
CA ILE A 249 10.79 -7.25 3.86
C ILE A 249 11.22 -6.67 5.21
N ARG A 250 10.72 -5.49 5.56
CA ARG A 250 11.01 -4.85 6.85
C ARG A 250 10.67 -5.78 8.01
N ARG A 251 9.49 -6.43 7.97
CA ARG A 251 9.08 -7.41 9.00
C ARG A 251 10.00 -8.62 9.04
N SER A 252 10.37 -9.17 7.88
CA SER A 252 11.30 -10.30 7.79
C SER A 252 12.67 -9.94 8.35
N MET A 253 13.19 -8.74 8.04
CA MET A 253 14.47 -8.25 8.58
C MET A 253 14.44 -8.07 10.09
N ILE A 254 13.33 -7.55 10.65
CA ILE A 254 13.17 -7.43 12.11
C ILE A 254 13.06 -8.81 12.77
N GLN A 255 12.36 -9.74 12.16
CA GLN A 255 12.21 -11.10 12.68
C GLN A 255 13.57 -11.82 12.76
N GLU A 256 14.42 -11.63 11.75
CA GLU A 256 15.72 -12.31 11.65
C GLU A 256 16.84 -11.59 12.43
N TYR A 257 16.91 -10.25 12.33
CA TYR A 257 18.01 -9.44 12.88
C TYR A 257 17.60 -8.54 14.05
N GLY A 258 16.35 -8.61 14.50
CA GLY A 258 15.85 -7.74 15.56
C GLY A 258 15.83 -6.26 15.15
N LEU A 259 15.85 -5.36 16.14
CA LEU A 259 15.87 -3.91 15.89
C LEU A 259 17.21 -3.40 15.30
N ASP A 260 18.24 -4.23 15.31
CA ASP A 260 19.52 -3.90 14.68
C ASP A 260 19.40 -3.84 13.14
N ALA A 261 18.37 -4.46 12.55
CA ALA A 261 18.00 -4.29 11.16
C ALA A 261 17.91 -2.81 10.73
N TYR A 262 17.55 -1.91 11.65
CA TYR A 262 17.43 -0.47 11.37
C TYR A 262 18.72 0.33 11.58
N LYS A 263 19.80 -0.28 12.05
CA LYS A 263 20.99 0.43 12.54
C LYS A 263 22.27 -0.01 11.82
N GLU A 264 22.29 -1.26 11.38
CA GLU A 264 23.50 -1.91 10.88
C GLU A 264 23.75 -1.67 9.37
N GLY A 265 22.87 -0.93 8.69
CA GLY A 265 23.07 -0.54 7.30
C GLY A 265 22.94 -1.70 6.32
N TYR A 266 22.00 -2.60 6.55
CA TYR A 266 21.71 -3.67 5.61
C TYR A 266 21.14 -3.13 4.31
N GLU A 267 21.60 -3.71 3.21
CA GLU A 267 21.04 -3.52 1.87
C GLU A 267 20.40 -4.81 1.39
N VAL A 268 19.08 -4.76 1.15
CA VAL A 268 18.29 -5.90 0.67
C VAL A 268 18.01 -5.71 -0.82
N PHE A 269 18.50 -6.63 -1.62
CA PHE A 269 18.22 -6.70 -3.06
C PHE A 269 17.09 -7.69 -3.27
N THR A 270 16.00 -7.21 -3.84
CA THR A 270 14.82 -8.03 -4.15
C THR A 270 14.89 -8.61 -5.54
N THR A 271 13.91 -9.45 -5.87
CA THR A 271 13.68 -9.98 -7.21
C THR A 271 12.80 -9.07 -8.07
N LEU A 272 12.21 -7.99 -7.49
CA LEU A 272 11.34 -7.08 -8.21
C LEU A 272 12.05 -6.44 -9.40
N ASN A 273 11.36 -6.41 -10.54
CA ASN A 273 11.75 -5.62 -11.70
C ASN A 273 11.06 -4.25 -11.64
N SER A 274 11.82 -3.16 -11.74
CA SER A 274 11.27 -1.80 -11.57
C SER A 274 10.21 -1.44 -12.59
N LYS A 275 10.37 -1.83 -13.87
CA LYS A 275 9.41 -1.59 -14.95
C LYS A 275 8.11 -2.37 -14.70
N LYS A 276 8.23 -3.68 -14.42
CA LYS A 276 7.07 -4.54 -14.13
C LYS A 276 6.30 -4.05 -12.90
N GLN A 277 7.00 -3.62 -11.84
CA GLN A 277 6.36 -3.08 -10.64
C GLN A 277 5.57 -1.81 -10.92
N ASN A 278 6.15 -0.86 -11.67
CA ASN A 278 5.47 0.40 -11.99
C ASN A 278 4.25 0.16 -12.88
N THR A 279 4.37 -0.66 -13.92
CA THR A 279 3.24 -1.01 -14.78
C THR A 279 2.15 -1.78 -14.04
N ALA A 280 2.51 -2.61 -13.06
CA ALA A 280 1.55 -3.30 -12.20
C ALA A 280 0.75 -2.32 -11.32
N ASN A 281 1.44 -1.35 -10.70
CA ASN A 281 0.78 -0.30 -9.92
C ASN A 281 -0.23 0.50 -10.76
N GLU A 282 0.19 0.92 -11.96
CA GLU A 282 -0.67 1.68 -12.88
C GLU A 282 -1.86 0.86 -13.37
N ALA A 283 -1.66 -0.40 -13.73
CA ALA A 283 -2.73 -1.29 -14.19
C ALA A 283 -3.79 -1.53 -13.10
N VAL A 284 -3.35 -1.82 -11.86
CA VAL A 284 -4.26 -1.99 -10.73
C VAL A 284 -5.03 -0.69 -10.46
N LYS A 285 -4.33 0.43 -10.34
CA LYS A 285 -4.96 1.73 -10.07
C LYS A 285 -5.99 2.09 -11.13
N ARG A 286 -5.61 2.01 -12.40
CA ARG A 286 -6.48 2.31 -13.54
C ARG A 286 -7.70 1.39 -13.59
N GLY A 287 -7.48 0.08 -13.39
CA GLY A 287 -8.57 -0.90 -13.41
C GLY A 287 -9.60 -0.68 -12.31
N LEU A 288 -9.15 -0.38 -11.09
CA LEU A 288 -10.05 -0.06 -9.98
C LEU A 288 -10.79 1.27 -10.17
N GLU A 289 -10.14 2.28 -10.72
CA GLU A 289 -10.78 3.55 -11.04
C GLU A 289 -11.83 3.42 -12.17
N ILE A 290 -11.57 2.58 -13.18
CA ILE A 290 -12.55 2.29 -14.23
C ILE A 290 -13.78 1.57 -13.65
N TYR A 291 -13.57 0.58 -12.78
CA TYR A 291 -14.65 -0.09 -12.08
C TYR A 291 -15.47 0.90 -11.25
N ASP A 292 -14.81 1.69 -10.42
CA ASP A 292 -15.41 2.63 -9.49
C ASP A 292 -16.27 3.70 -10.22
N LYS A 293 -15.69 4.33 -11.24
CA LYS A 293 -16.42 5.28 -12.10
C LYS A 293 -17.59 4.64 -12.85
N ARG A 294 -17.49 3.35 -13.23
CA ARG A 294 -18.57 2.62 -13.89
C ARG A 294 -19.78 2.41 -12.97
N HIS A 295 -19.55 2.34 -11.64
CA HIS A 295 -20.61 2.16 -10.66
C HIS A 295 -21.20 3.49 -10.15
N GLY A 296 -20.55 4.62 -10.42
CA GLY A 296 -21.05 5.96 -10.12
C GLY A 296 -20.40 6.61 -8.92
N PHE A 297 -20.90 7.78 -8.55
CA PHE A 297 -20.41 8.59 -7.44
C PHE A 297 -21.18 8.22 -6.18
N ARG A 298 -20.47 7.84 -5.13
CA ARG A 298 -21.08 7.52 -3.81
C ARG A 298 -21.39 8.78 -3.05
N ASP A 299 -22.50 8.77 -2.31
CA ASP A 299 -22.87 9.88 -1.44
C ASP A 299 -21.72 10.17 -0.46
N PRO A 300 -21.24 11.41 -0.40
CA PRO A 300 -20.21 11.79 0.56
C PRO A 300 -20.75 11.81 1.99
N GLU A 301 -19.87 11.68 2.96
CA GLU A 301 -20.19 11.93 4.36
C GLU A 301 -20.34 13.44 4.57
N ASN A 302 -21.40 13.86 5.29
CA ASN A 302 -21.65 15.26 5.57
C ASN A 302 -21.24 15.60 7.00
N TYR A 303 -20.52 16.70 7.17
CA TYR A 303 -19.93 17.15 8.43
C TYR A 303 -20.41 18.56 8.83
N LEU A 304 -21.67 18.86 8.60
CA LEU A 304 -22.28 20.17 8.93
C LEU A 304 -22.04 20.56 10.40
N ASP A 305 -22.12 19.59 11.31
CA ASP A 305 -21.96 19.79 12.76
C ASP A 305 -20.54 20.24 13.17
N LEU A 306 -19.55 20.07 12.28
CA LEU A 306 -18.16 20.50 12.54
C LEU A 306 -17.88 21.94 12.11
N PHE A 307 -18.85 22.61 11.50
CA PHE A 307 -18.74 24.02 11.11
C PHE A 307 -19.32 24.93 12.16
N PRO A 308 -18.91 26.23 12.22
CA PRO A 308 -19.55 27.22 13.05
C PRO A 308 -21.06 27.35 12.75
N GLU A 309 -21.88 27.48 13.78
CA GLU A 309 -23.35 27.36 13.71
C GLU A 309 -24.00 28.25 12.64
N ASP A 310 -23.47 29.46 12.44
CA ASP A 310 -24.01 30.45 11.47
C ASP A 310 -23.19 30.49 10.16
N PHE A 311 -22.19 29.67 9.97
CA PHE A 311 -21.25 29.79 8.84
C PHE A 311 -21.95 29.67 7.48
N PHE A 312 -22.87 28.75 7.32
CA PHE A 312 -23.59 28.54 6.05
C PHE A 312 -24.77 29.50 5.85
N LEU A 313 -25.09 30.34 6.87
CA LEU A 313 -26.03 31.45 6.72
C LEU A 313 -25.38 32.70 6.12
N LEU A 314 -24.06 32.79 6.15
CA LEU A 314 -23.29 33.86 5.52
C LEU A 314 -23.39 33.78 4.00
N SER A 315 -23.32 34.95 3.36
CA SER A 315 -23.15 35.03 1.91
C SER A 315 -21.78 34.45 1.50
N LYS A 316 -21.62 34.09 0.22
CA LYS A 316 -20.41 33.54 -0.36
C LYS A 316 -19.14 34.32 -0.02
N ASP A 317 -19.19 35.64 -0.25
CA ASP A 317 -18.04 36.53 -0.02
C ASP A 317 -17.74 36.66 1.48
N GLU A 318 -18.77 36.66 2.32
CA GLU A 318 -18.60 36.64 3.76
C GLU A 318 -18.00 35.34 4.27
N ARG A 319 -18.39 34.18 3.73
CA ARG A 319 -17.77 32.88 4.09
C ARG A 319 -16.28 32.82 3.73
N LEU A 320 -15.91 33.24 2.53
CA LEU A 320 -14.51 33.29 2.12
C LEU A 320 -13.69 34.23 2.98
N ASN A 321 -14.22 35.41 3.26
CA ASN A 321 -13.61 36.41 4.15
C ASN A 321 -13.50 35.87 5.59
N PHE A 322 -14.51 35.15 6.07
CA PHE A 322 -14.50 34.52 7.39
C PHE A 322 -13.38 33.49 7.51
N ILE A 323 -13.18 32.63 6.49
CA ILE A 323 -12.07 31.65 6.47
C ILE A 323 -10.73 32.38 6.45
N GLU A 324 -10.59 33.43 5.64
CA GLU A 324 -9.35 34.21 5.51
C GLU A 324 -9.00 34.98 6.78
N LEU A 325 -9.94 35.60 7.45
CA LEU A 325 -9.76 36.35 8.70
C LEU A 325 -9.36 35.45 9.87
N ASN A 326 -9.83 34.19 9.91
CA ASN A 326 -9.57 33.24 11.00
C ASN A 326 -8.38 32.33 10.70
N GLN A 327 -7.48 32.64 9.76
CA GLN A 327 -6.30 31.79 9.45
C GLN A 327 -5.31 31.67 10.61
N ASP A 328 -5.20 32.67 11.48
CA ASP A 328 -4.16 32.78 12.51
C ASP A 328 -4.73 32.86 13.96
N GLU A 329 -6.01 32.59 14.19
CA GLU A 329 -6.60 32.73 15.52
C GLU A 329 -6.20 31.60 16.49
N GLU A 330 -6.02 31.95 17.76
CA GLU A 330 -5.68 31.03 18.87
C GLU A 330 -6.85 30.08 19.20
N LEU A 331 -8.10 30.48 18.90
CA LEU A 331 -9.33 29.67 18.94
C LEU A 331 -9.91 29.61 17.53
N ASP A 332 -9.52 28.56 16.81
CA ASP A 332 -9.93 28.35 15.43
C ASP A 332 -11.39 27.86 15.38
N PRO A 333 -12.33 28.58 14.75
CA PRO A 333 -13.71 28.13 14.64
C PRO A 333 -13.88 26.86 13.80
N PHE A 334 -12.86 26.50 13.01
CA PHE A 334 -12.84 25.27 12.21
C PHE A 334 -12.00 24.14 12.84
N GLU A 335 -11.54 24.28 14.10
CA GLU A 335 -10.58 23.36 14.72
C GLU A 335 -10.99 21.88 14.60
N GLU A 336 -12.26 21.56 14.79
CA GLU A 336 -12.76 20.17 14.72
C GLU A 336 -12.79 19.66 13.29
N ALA A 337 -13.26 20.45 12.33
CA ALA A 337 -13.27 20.11 10.91
C ALA A 337 -11.83 19.91 10.36
N LEU A 338 -10.91 20.80 10.74
CA LEU A 338 -9.51 20.70 10.33
C LEU A 338 -8.80 19.50 10.95
N LYS A 339 -9.07 19.17 12.22
CA LYS A 339 -8.55 17.97 12.87
C LYS A 339 -9.06 16.70 12.20
N MET A 340 -10.31 16.66 11.80
CA MET A 340 -10.88 15.54 11.07
C MET A 340 -10.15 15.36 9.71
N LEU A 341 -10.00 16.44 8.94
CA LEU A 341 -9.28 16.40 7.65
C LEU A 341 -7.80 16.00 7.80
N ASP A 342 -7.10 16.51 8.82
CA ASP A 342 -5.69 16.18 9.09
C ASP A 342 -5.53 14.72 9.51
N GLY A 343 -6.56 14.13 10.14
CA GLY A 343 -6.61 12.72 10.52
C GLY A 343 -6.80 11.76 9.34
N LEU A 344 -7.22 12.25 8.17
CA LEU A 344 -7.43 11.43 6.98
C LEU A 344 -6.13 11.25 6.19
N ASN A 345 -5.89 10.03 5.76
CA ASN A 345 -4.70 9.71 4.96
C ASN A 345 -4.83 10.27 3.53
N ASN A 346 -3.84 11.03 3.10
CA ASN A 346 -3.74 11.53 1.74
C ASN A 346 -3.01 10.52 0.84
N THR A 347 -3.39 10.49 -0.44
CA THR A 347 -2.55 9.87 -1.47
C THR A 347 -1.60 10.91 -2.09
N GLN A 348 -0.65 10.48 -2.89
CA GLN A 348 0.27 11.42 -3.57
C GLN A 348 -0.43 12.46 -4.46
N THR A 349 -1.60 12.11 -5.02
CA THR A 349 -2.30 12.94 -6.01
C THR A 349 -3.70 13.34 -5.58
N ARG A 350 -4.28 12.70 -4.56
CA ARG A 350 -5.65 12.93 -4.07
C ARG A 350 -5.62 13.30 -2.60
N PHE A 351 -6.45 14.24 -2.22
CA PHE A 351 -6.61 14.67 -0.84
C PHE A 351 -8.05 15.04 -0.52
N PRO A 352 -8.48 14.83 0.74
CA PRO A 352 -9.84 15.14 1.20
C PRO A 352 -9.99 16.64 1.44
N VAL A 353 -11.17 17.14 1.17
CA VAL A 353 -11.56 18.54 1.38
C VAL A 353 -13.03 18.60 1.78
N LEU A 354 -13.43 19.69 2.46
CA LEU A 354 -14.81 19.95 2.81
C LEU A 354 -15.42 21.00 1.87
N VAL A 355 -16.66 20.77 1.47
CA VAL A 355 -17.42 21.69 0.63
C VAL A 355 -17.85 22.91 1.47
N VAL A 356 -17.46 24.10 1.05
CA VAL A 356 -17.80 25.36 1.72
C VAL A 356 -18.81 26.21 0.94
N ASP A 357 -18.93 25.95 -0.36
CA ASP A 357 -19.89 26.66 -1.22
C ASP A 357 -20.16 25.91 -2.52
N ILE A 358 -21.44 25.87 -2.95
CA ILE A 358 -21.88 25.27 -4.20
C ILE A 358 -22.79 26.26 -4.92
N GLU A 359 -22.24 26.95 -5.91
CA GLU A 359 -22.99 27.78 -6.84
C GLU A 359 -22.68 27.36 -8.28
N GLU A 360 -22.14 28.28 -9.11
CA GLU A 360 -21.66 27.99 -10.46
C GLU A 360 -20.40 27.12 -10.42
N ASP A 361 -19.49 27.43 -9.47
CA ASP A 361 -18.27 26.68 -9.18
C ASP A 361 -18.38 26.01 -7.80
N LEU A 362 -17.64 24.91 -7.62
CA LEU A 362 -17.51 24.24 -6.32
C LEU A 362 -16.31 24.82 -5.56
N LYS A 363 -16.54 25.32 -4.34
CA LYS A 363 -15.47 25.76 -3.45
C LYS A 363 -15.31 24.78 -2.30
N VAL A 364 -14.07 24.41 -2.05
CA VAL A 364 -13.71 23.41 -1.05
C VAL A 364 -12.53 23.89 -0.22
N MET A 365 -12.53 23.54 1.07
CA MET A 365 -11.49 23.90 2.03
C MET A 365 -10.69 22.65 2.44
N SER A 366 -9.37 22.74 2.37
CA SER A 366 -8.44 21.71 2.86
C SER A 366 -8.08 21.92 4.34
N PHE A 367 -7.37 20.94 4.92
CA PHE A 367 -6.97 20.93 6.34
C PHE A 367 -6.12 22.15 6.76
N ASP A 368 -5.46 22.83 5.81
CA ASP A 368 -4.68 24.06 6.04
C ASP A 368 -5.47 25.35 5.73
N LYS A 369 -6.80 25.25 5.64
CA LYS A 369 -7.72 26.32 5.27
C LYS A 369 -7.52 26.90 3.86
N THR A 370 -6.71 26.23 3.02
CA THR A 370 -6.62 26.64 1.63
C THR A 370 -7.94 26.35 0.92
N VAL A 371 -8.53 27.38 0.32
CA VAL A 371 -9.75 27.26 -0.47
C VAL A 371 -9.38 27.00 -1.93
N TYR A 372 -9.91 25.93 -2.49
CA TYR A 372 -9.80 25.58 -3.91
C TYR A 372 -11.12 25.78 -4.62
N ILE A 373 -11.04 26.18 -5.88
CA ILE A 373 -12.20 26.40 -6.74
C ILE A 373 -12.14 25.38 -7.88
N LEU A 374 -13.19 24.57 -8.02
CA LEU A 374 -13.35 23.60 -9.09
C LEU A 374 -14.48 24.04 -10.01
N LYS A 375 -14.21 23.95 -11.32
CA LYS A 375 -15.22 24.22 -12.36
C LYS A 375 -15.86 22.92 -12.82
N TRP A 376 -17.16 23.00 -13.10
CA TRP A 376 -17.85 21.88 -13.73
C TRP A 376 -17.27 21.58 -15.11
N SER A 377 -17.06 20.32 -15.42
CA SER A 377 -16.63 19.88 -16.75
C SER A 377 -17.37 18.61 -17.16
N GLU A 378 -17.46 18.36 -18.48
CA GLU A 378 -18.07 17.14 -19.02
C GLU A 378 -17.33 15.86 -18.59
N ASP A 379 -16.08 15.97 -18.18
CA ASP A 379 -15.31 14.86 -17.63
C ASP A 379 -15.93 14.29 -16.33
N LEU A 380 -16.82 15.04 -15.68
CA LEU A 380 -17.58 14.60 -14.49
C LEU A 380 -18.87 13.85 -14.85
N ASN A 381 -19.17 13.63 -16.13
CA ASN A 381 -20.35 12.87 -16.57
C ASN A 381 -20.41 11.42 -16.03
N TRP A 382 -19.29 10.88 -15.55
CA TRP A 382 -19.24 9.58 -14.88
C TRP A 382 -19.88 9.63 -13.49
N ALA A 383 -19.88 10.78 -12.82
CA ALA A 383 -20.27 10.96 -11.42
C ALA A 383 -21.81 10.90 -11.23
N ARG A 384 -22.45 9.92 -11.84
CA ARG A 384 -23.86 9.63 -11.63
C ARG A 384 -24.06 9.08 -10.21
N PRO A 385 -25.03 9.54 -9.42
CA PRO A 385 -25.25 9.06 -8.06
C PRO A 385 -25.33 7.51 -8.00
N TYR A 386 -24.53 6.91 -7.11
CA TYR A 386 -24.58 5.48 -6.84
C TYR A 386 -25.89 5.15 -6.12
N ILE A 387 -26.65 4.17 -6.58
CA ILE A 387 -27.87 3.69 -5.92
C ILE A 387 -27.62 2.33 -5.28
N ASN A 388 -27.03 1.42 -6.02
CA ASN A 388 -26.52 0.13 -5.57
C ASN A 388 -25.55 -0.43 -6.63
N GLU A 389 -24.96 -1.58 -6.38
CA GLU A 389 -23.97 -2.24 -7.24
C GLU A 389 -24.45 -2.47 -8.69
N ASN A 390 -25.77 -2.37 -8.96
CA ASN A 390 -26.38 -2.60 -10.28
C ASN A 390 -27.03 -1.35 -10.90
N ARG A 391 -27.20 -0.26 -10.14
CA ARG A 391 -27.96 0.91 -10.57
C ARG A 391 -27.30 2.22 -10.19
N ARG A 392 -27.37 3.18 -11.11
CA ARG A 392 -26.92 4.56 -10.96
C ARG A 392 -28.08 5.52 -11.22
N GLY A 393 -28.02 6.71 -10.62
CA GLY A 393 -28.94 7.80 -10.86
C GLY A 393 -28.82 8.44 -12.25
N SER A 394 -29.46 9.58 -12.43
CA SER A 394 -29.38 10.39 -13.64
C SER A 394 -27.98 11.01 -13.79
N ARG A 395 -27.67 11.46 -15.02
CA ARG A 395 -26.42 12.19 -15.28
C ARG A 395 -26.52 13.57 -14.63
N PRO A 396 -25.54 13.95 -13.77
CA PRO A 396 -25.50 15.26 -13.18
C PRO A 396 -25.16 16.34 -14.21
N LYS A 397 -25.60 17.56 -13.96
CA LYS A 397 -25.33 18.73 -14.82
C LYS A 397 -24.54 19.81 -14.09
N ALA A 398 -24.54 19.76 -12.76
CA ALA A 398 -23.85 20.69 -11.89
C ALA A 398 -23.41 19.98 -10.60
N PHE A 399 -22.54 20.61 -9.81
CA PHE A 399 -22.13 20.09 -8.52
C PHE A 399 -23.30 19.93 -7.53
N ALA A 400 -24.28 20.84 -7.58
CA ALA A 400 -25.47 20.77 -6.74
C ALA A 400 -26.37 19.55 -7.01
N ASP A 401 -26.18 18.83 -8.12
CA ASP A 401 -26.84 17.54 -8.37
C ASP A 401 -26.21 16.38 -7.59
N LEU A 402 -25.03 16.59 -6.98
CA LEU A 402 -24.18 15.56 -6.38
C LEU A 402 -23.80 15.84 -4.93
N LEU A 403 -23.72 17.11 -4.54
CA LEU A 403 -23.05 17.54 -3.32
C LEU A 403 -23.91 18.54 -2.55
N GLU A 404 -23.71 18.55 -1.23
CA GLU A 404 -24.24 19.54 -0.30
C GLU A 404 -23.09 20.29 0.42
N ASN A 405 -23.41 21.42 1.05
CA ASN A 405 -22.44 22.12 1.90
C ASN A 405 -21.98 21.20 3.04
N ALA A 406 -20.73 21.32 3.45
CA ALA A 406 -20.06 20.49 4.46
C ALA A 406 -19.81 19.02 4.05
N ASP A 407 -20.04 18.64 2.81
CA ASP A 407 -19.68 17.33 2.31
C ASP A 407 -18.16 17.12 2.29
N LEU A 408 -17.70 15.94 2.73
CA LEU A 408 -16.34 15.48 2.58
C LEU A 408 -16.14 14.88 1.19
N VAL A 409 -15.37 15.54 0.36
CA VAL A 409 -15.08 15.08 -1.00
C VAL A 409 -13.59 14.94 -1.23
N TRP A 410 -13.24 14.17 -2.24
CA TRP A 410 -11.84 13.99 -2.68
C TRP A 410 -11.61 14.79 -3.96
N ILE A 411 -10.49 15.52 -3.99
CA ILE A 411 -10.04 16.19 -5.19
C ILE A 411 -8.68 15.66 -5.63
N GLN A 412 -8.46 15.70 -6.95
CA GLN A 412 -7.24 15.22 -7.57
C GLN A 412 -6.55 16.36 -8.32
N ARG A 413 -5.22 16.46 -8.15
CA ARG A 413 -4.38 17.36 -8.96
C ARG A 413 -4.19 16.76 -10.34
N GLY A 414 -4.48 17.54 -11.38
CA GLY A 414 -4.24 17.18 -12.77
C GLY A 414 -2.78 17.38 -13.19
N LEU A 415 -2.50 17.18 -14.47
CA LEU A 415 -1.15 17.32 -15.04
C LEU A 415 -0.64 18.77 -15.03
N SER A 416 -1.52 19.78 -15.12
CA SER A 416 -1.16 21.18 -14.92
C SER A 416 -1.29 21.54 -13.43
N LYS A 417 -0.35 22.37 -12.92
CA LYS A 417 -0.30 22.75 -11.48
C LYS A 417 -1.62 23.31 -10.93
N ASP A 418 -2.46 23.87 -11.79
CA ASP A 418 -3.70 24.58 -11.41
C ASP A 418 -4.97 23.80 -11.75
N SER A 419 -4.87 22.61 -12.35
CA SER A 419 -6.05 21.80 -12.64
C SER A 419 -6.40 20.88 -11.49
N LEU A 420 -7.60 21.11 -10.91
CA LEU A 420 -8.18 20.26 -9.87
C LEU A 420 -9.48 19.67 -10.39
N THR A 421 -9.74 18.43 -10.07
CA THR A 421 -11.00 17.77 -10.43
C THR A 421 -11.56 17.00 -9.24
N LEU A 422 -12.89 16.95 -9.18
CA LEU A 422 -13.61 16.09 -8.23
C LEU A 422 -13.33 14.62 -8.57
N THR A 423 -13.08 13.84 -7.55
CA THR A 423 -12.81 12.40 -7.68
C THR A 423 -13.37 11.66 -6.47
N GLN A 424 -13.21 10.35 -6.44
CA GLN A 424 -13.45 9.53 -5.25
C GLN A 424 -12.36 8.47 -5.13
N VAL A 425 -12.18 7.91 -3.94
CA VAL A 425 -11.28 6.80 -3.68
C VAL A 425 -12.05 5.50 -3.88
N PRO A 426 -11.59 4.57 -4.73
CA PRO A 426 -12.24 3.27 -4.88
C PRO A 426 -12.31 2.48 -3.57
N GLU A 427 -13.48 1.98 -3.23
CA GLU A 427 -13.65 1.04 -2.11
C GLU A 427 -13.24 -0.39 -2.50
N VAL A 428 -13.48 -0.74 -3.77
CA VAL A 428 -13.04 -2.00 -4.35
C VAL A 428 -11.52 -2.08 -4.31
N GLN A 429 -11.00 -3.27 -4.03
CA GLN A 429 -9.58 -3.54 -3.91
C GLN A 429 -9.11 -4.58 -4.93
N ALA A 430 -7.80 -4.61 -5.16
CA ALA A 430 -7.18 -5.62 -6.00
C ALA A 430 -5.85 -6.08 -5.42
N ALA A 431 -5.42 -7.25 -5.85
CA ALA A 431 -4.05 -7.73 -5.71
C ALA A 431 -3.53 -8.16 -7.07
N LEU A 432 -2.29 -7.80 -7.37
CA LEU A 432 -1.56 -8.29 -8.53
C LEU A 432 -0.21 -8.82 -8.08
N VAL A 433 0.11 -10.05 -8.44
CA VAL A 433 1.42 -10.65 -8.23
C VAL A 433 1.88 -11.34 -9.51
N SER A 434 3.14 -11.10 -9.87
CA SER A 434 3.78 -11.69 -11.04
C SER A 434 5.09 -12.35 -10.62
N LEU A 435 5.35 -13.56 -11.13
CA LEU A 435 6.55 -14.33 -10.83
C LEU A 435 7.07 -15.08 -12.07
N ASP A 436 8.36 -15.36 -12.06
CA ASP A 436 9.01 -16.28 -12.98
C ASP A 436 8.73 -17.74 -12.54
N PRO A 437 8.06 -18.56 -13.36
CA PRO A 437 7.75 -19.93 -12.98
C PRO A 437 8.94 -20.89 -12.95
N GLN A 438 10.08 -20.51 -13.51
CA GLN A 438 11.28 -21.36 -13.52
C GLN A 438 12.08 -21.21 -12.23
N SER A 439 12.23 -19.99 -11.73
CA SER A 439 13.00 -19.68 -10.52
C SER A 439 12.14 -19.48 -9.27
N GLY A 440 10.88 -19.11 -9.43
CA GLY A 440 10.00 -18.65 -8.35
C GLY A 440 10.23 -17.19 -7.93
N ALA A 441 11.09 -16.45 -8.63
CA ALA A 441 11.39 -15.06 -8.34
C ALA A 441 10.15 -14.18 -8.59
N ILE A 442 9.75 -13.40 -7.58
CA ILE A 442 8.61 -12.47 -7.69
C ILE A 442 9.09 -11.19 -8.36
N GLU A 443 8.46 -10.81 -9.45
CA GLU A 443 8.85 -9.69 -10.29
C GLU A 443 7.98 -8.43 -10.13
N ALA A 444 6.73 -8.60 -9.67
CA ALA A 444 5.83 -7.49 -9.32
C ALA A 444 4.90 -7.87 -8.17
N TRP A 445 4.55 -6.88 -7.32
CA TRP A 445 3.73 -7.07 -6.13
C TRP A 445 2.90 -5.82 -5.81
N VAL A 446 1.59 -5.91 -5.95
CA VAL A 446 0.65 -4.83 -5.64
C VAL A 446 -0.44 -5.36 -4.72
N GLY A 447 -0.47 -4.92 -3.47
CA GLY A 447 -1.36 -5.45 -2.41
C GLY A 447 -2.67 -4.68 -2.22
N GLY A 448 -2.94 -3.65 -3.01
CA GLY A 448 -4.15 -2.83 -2.92
C GLY A 448 -4.09 -1.58 -3.79
N TYR A 449 -5.13 -0.74 -3.71
CA TYR A 449 -5.22 0.51 -4.46
C TYR A 449 -4.15 1.53 -4.04
N ASP A 450 -4.03 1.75 -2.72
CA ASP A 450 -3.06 2.68 -2.15
C ASP A 450 -2.65 2.21 -0.74
N PHE A 451 -1.35 2.16 -0.47
CA PHE A 451 -0.79 1.69 0.81
C PHE A 451 -1.08 2.63 1.98
N PHE A 452 -1.13 3.93 1.72
CA PHE A 452 -1.38 4.91 2.78
C PHE A 452 -2.83 4.89 3.25
N LEU A 453 -3.75 4.50 2.37
CA LEU A 453 -5.16 4.30 2.71
C LEU A 453 -5.41 2.94 3.39
N SER A 454 -4.71 1.89 2.94
CA SER A 454 -4.83 0.55 3.52
C SER A 454 -3.51 -0.20 3.47
N GLN A 455 -2.94 -0.50 4.63
CA GLN A 455 -1.70 -1.28 4.76
C GLN A 455 -1.93 -2.80 4.69
N PHE A 456 -3.17 -3.26 4.53
CA PHE A 456 -3.51 -4.66 4.39
C PHE A 456 -3.04 -5.19 3.04
N ASP A 457 -2.02 -6.05 3.06
CA ASP A 457 -1.43 -6.64 1.86
C ASP A 457 -2.27 -7.83 1.36
N ARG A 458 -3.07 -7.60 0.34
CA ARG A 458 -3.97 -8.62 -0.20
C ARG A 458 -3.27 -9.69 -1.01
N VAL A 459 -2.01 -9.49 -1.42
CA VAL A 459 -1.23 -10.52 -2.10
C VAL A 459 -0.90 -11.69 -1.18
N SER A 460 -0.55 -11.41 0.08
CA SER A 460 -0.09 -12.42 1.03
C SER A 460 -1.04 -12.67 2.19
N GLN A 461 -1.79 -11.66 2.64
CA GLN A 461 -2.61 -11.72 3.85
C GLN A 461 -4.08 -12.06 3.59
N SER A 462 -4.61 -11.81 2.38
CA SER A 462 -5.97 -12.21 2.03
C SER A 462 -6.03 -13.68 1.61
N SER A 463 -7.20 -14.27 1.71
CA SER A 463 -7.46 -15.65 1.27
C SER A 463 -8.89 -15.75 0.71
N PRO A 464 -9.19 -15.06 -0.41
CA PRO A 464 -10.52 -15.09 -0.99
C PRO A 464 -10.82 -16.41 -1.71
N LEU A 465 -12.10 -16.69 -1.91
CA LEU A 465 -12.55 -17.87 -2.66
C LEU A 465 -12.10 -17.78 -4.12
N LEU A 466 -11.58 -18.88 -4.66
CA LEU A 466 -11.04 -18.97 -6.02
C LEU A 466 -12.10 -18.98 -7.13
N GLY A 467 -13.29 -19.45 -6.81
CA GLY A 467 -14.31 -19.69 -7.83
C GLY A 467 -13.76 -20.58 -8.95
N SER A 468 -14.13 -20.31 -10.17
CA SER A 468 -13.69 -21.13 -11.33
C SER A 468 -12.17 -21.12 -11.59
N ASN A 469 -11.37 -20.36 -10.85
CA ASN A 469 -9.92 -20.41 -10.93
C ASN A 469 -9.35 -21.73 -10.38
N PHE A 470 -10.12 -22.45 -9.53
CA PHE A 470 -9.77 -23.78 -9.03
C PHE A 470 -9.88 -24.90 -10.07
N LYS A 471 -10.69 -24.75 -11.12
CA LYS A 471 -10.99 -25.82 -12.09
C LYS A 471 -9.76 -26.48 -12.73
N PRO A 472 -8.71 -25.77 -13.15
CA PRO A 472 -7.51 -26.42 -13.72
C PRO A 472 -6.92 -27.50 -12.82
N PHE A 473 -6.91 -27.32 -11.50
CA PHE A 473 -6.39 -28.29 -10.54
C PHE A 473 -7.27 -29.55 -10.45
N LEU A 474 -8.58 -29.37 -10.50
CA LEU A 474 -9.54 -30.50 -10.60
C LEU A 474 -9.34 -31.30 -11.90
N TYR A 475 -9.20 -30.60 -13.04
CA TYR A 475 -9.05 -31.28 -14.32
C TYR A 475 -7.67 -31.96 -14.44
N ALA A 476 -6.62 -31.37 -13.85
CA ALA A 476 -5.32 -32.04 -13.74
C ALA A 476 -5.41 -33.33 -12.92
N ALA A 477 -6.15 -33.32 -11.80
CA ALA A 477 -6.40 -34.54 -11.03
C ALA A 477 -7.13 -35.61 -11.84
N ALA A 478 -8.10 -35.21 -12.65
CA ALA A 478 -8.84 -36.12 -13.52
C ALA A 478 -7.96 -36.72 -14.63
N PHE A 479 -7.15 -35.90 -15.30
CA PHE A 479 -6.23 -36.38 -16.35
C PHE A 479 -5.14 -37.30 -15.80
N ALA A 480 -4.76 -37.14 -14.56
CA ALA A 480 -3.87 -38.06 -13.86
C ALA A 480 -4.57 -39.36 -13.41
N ASP A 481 -5.92 -39.42 -13.43
CA ASP A 481 -6.75 -40.58 -13.05
C ASP A 481 -7.49 -41.19 -14.26
N ASN A 482 -6.85 -41.24 -15.43
CA ASN A 482 -7.32 -41.84 -16.69
C ASN A 482 -8.46 -41.11 -17.43
N PHE A 483 -8.93 -39.95 -17.01
CA PHE A 483 -9.76 -39.12 -17.85
C PHE A 483 -8.89 -38.46 -18.94
N THR A 484 -9.51 -38.17 -20.08
CA THR A 484 -8.84 -37.51 -21.21
C THR A 484 -9.53 -36.21 -21.59
N ALA A 485 -8.86 -35.34 -22.34
CA ALA A 485 -9.46 -34.11 -22.85
C ALA A 485 -10.70 -34.35 -23.72
N SER A 486 -10.83 -35.56 -24.33
CA SER A 486 -11.99 -35.99 -25.14
C SER A 486 -13.07 -36.73 -24.33
N SER A 487 -12.84 -37.07 -23.07
CA SER A 487 -13.86 -37.72 -22.22
C SER A 487 -15.13 -36.88 -22.16
N LEU A 488 -16.28 -37.51 -22.35
CA LEU A 488 -17.59 -36.86 -22.39
C LEU A 488 -18.27 -36.86 -21.01
N ILE A 489 -18.61 -35.67 -20.55
CA ILE A 489 -19.46 -35.48 -19.35
C ILE A 489 -20.71 -34.73 -19.77
N ASN A 490 -21.89 -35.17 -19.29
CA ASN A 490 -23.16 -34.59 -19.66
C ASN A 490 -23.40 -33.22 -18.96
N ASP A 491 -23.42 -32.14 -19.72
CA ASP A 491 -23.80 -30.79 -19.24
C ASP A 491 -25.33 -30.66 -19.21
N ALA A 492 -25.97 -31.22 -18.18
CA ALA A 492 -27.40 -31.26 -18.01
C ALA A 492 -27.77 -30.84 -16.58
N PRO A 493 -29.01 -30.44 -16.31
CA PRO A 493 -29.49 -30.12 -14.95
C PRO A 493 -29.17 -31.21 -13.95
N ILE A 494 -28.77 -30.80 -12.77
CA ILE A 494 -28.54 -31.71 -11.65
C ILE A 494 -29.17 -31.11 -10.39
N VAL A 495 -29.80 -31.99 -9.60
CA VAL A 495 -30.36 -31.61 -8.30
C VAL A 495 -29.73 -32.54 -7.28
N PHE A 496 -29.17 -31.97 -6.24
CA PHE A 496 -28.66 -32.70 -5.09
C PHE A 496 -29.67 -32.52 -3.95
N GLU A 497 -30.08 -33.63 -3.36
CA GLU A 497 -30.78 -33.65 -2.09
C GLU A 497 -29.70 -33.79 -1.01
N ASP A 498 -29.39 -32.70 -0.32
CA ASP A 498 -28.54 -32.75 0.85
C ASP A 498 -29.44 -32.79 2.07
N ILE A 499 -29.37 -33.89 2.83
CA ILE A 499 -30.19 -34.12 4.04
C ILE A 499 -29.85 -33.06 5.12
N ALA A 500 -28.71 -32.43 5.05
CA ALA A 500 -28.25 -31.40 5.99
C ALA A 500 -28.68 -29.96 5.62
N LEU A 501 -29.17 -29.71 4.40
CA LEU A 501 -29.60 -28.40 3.93
C LEU A 501 -31.13 -28.42 3.72
N GLU A 502 -31.81 -27.44 4.28
CA GLU A 502 -33.26 -27.24 4.11
C GLU A 502 -33.67 -27.01 2.65
N ASP A 503 -32.72 -26.60 1.78
CA ASP A 503 -32.94 -26.34 0.36
C ASP A 503 -32.13 -27.27 -0.56
N LYS A 504 -32.79 -27.69 -1.66
CA LYS A 504 -32.15 -28.50 -2.72
C LYS A 504 -31.14 -27.68 -3.49
N TRP A 505 -29.87 -28.08 -3.47
CA TRP A 505 -28.81 -27.43 -4.25
C TRP A 505 -29.00 -27.68 -5.76
N ARG A 506 -29.18 -26.58 -6.52
CA ARG A 506 -29.48 -26.59 -7.98
C ARG A 506 -28.46 -25.74 -8.74
N PRO A 507 -27.22 -26.20 -8.88
CA PRO A 507 -26.18 -25.44 -9.59
C PRO A 507 -26.56 -25.26 -11.06
N LYS A 508 -26.10 -24.09 -11.62
CA LYS A 508 -26.31 -23.73 -13.03
C LYS A 508 -24.97 -23.31 -13.67
N ASN A 509 -24.88 -23.42 -14.98
CA ASN A 509 -23.83 -22.74 -15.71
C ASN A 509 -24.03 -21.22 -15.66
N ALA A 510 -22.94 -20.45 -15.73
CA ALA A 510 -23.01 -18.97 -15.77
C ALA A 510 -23.87 -18.45 -16.94
N SER A 511 -23.93 -19.20 -18.05
CA SER A 511 -24.78 -18.89 -19.22
C SER A 511 -26.27 -19.18 -19.00
N GLY A 512 -26.63 -19.89 -17.92
CA GLY A 512 -27.97 -20.42 -17.70
C GLY A 512 -28.40 -21.55 -18.65
N LYS A 513 -27.54 -21.93 -19.61
CA LYS A 513 -27.84 -22.94 -20.65
C LYS A 513 -27.21 -24.30 -20.33
N PHE A 514 -27.74 -25.36 -20.95
CA PHE A 514 -27.26 -26.74 -20.90
C PHE A 514 -26.83 -27.18 -22.29
N TYR A 515 -25.76 -27.96 -22.39
CA TYR A 515 -25.13 -28.26 -23.67
C TYR A 515 -25.05 -29.76 -23.98
N GLY A 516 -25.55 -30.61 -23.09
CA GLY A 516 -25.55 -32.07 -23.26
C GLY A 516 -24.14 -32.66 -23.14
N PRO A 517 -23.86 -33.79 -23.82
CA PRO A 517 -22.53 -34.42 -23.78
C PRO A 517 -21.45 -33.45 -24.20
N THR A 518 -20.53 -33.13 -23.29
CA THR A 518 -19.50 -32.11 -23.44
C THR A 518 -18.13 -32.72 -23.15
N ARG A 519 -17.17 -32.56 -24.06
CA ARG A 519 -15.79 -32.97 -23.84
C ARG A 519 -15.15 -32.19 -22.69
N LEU A 520 -14.27 -32.82 -21.94
CA LEU A 520 -13.61 -32.15 -20.82
C LEU A 520 -12.81 -30.92 -21.26
N ARG A 521 -12.17 -30.95 -22.46
CA ARG A 521 -11.55 -29.76 -23.06
C ARG A 521 -12.52 -28.57 -23.09
N GLU A 522 -13.72 -28.77 -23.68
CA GLU A 522 -14.75 -27.73 -23.76
C GLU A 522 -15.30 -27.33 -22.38
N GLY A 523 -15.41 -28.29 -21.47
CA GLY A 523 -15.80 -28.05 -20.09
C GLY A 523 -14.89 -27.09 -19.34
N LEU A 524 -13.55 -27.28 -19.46
CA LEU A 524 -12.55 -26.40 -18.85
C LEU A 524 -12.46 -25.06 -19.58
N LEU A 525 -12.36 -25.10 -20.92
CA LEU A 525 -12.21 -23.93 -21.80
C LEU A 525 -13.37 -22.93 -21.62
N GLN A 526 -14.61 -23.40 -21.54
CA GLN A 526 -15.82 -22.61 -21.33
C GLN A 526 -16.19 -22.49 -19.84
N SER A 527 -15.38 -23.06 -18.97
CA SER A 527 -15.59 -23.01 -17.50
C SER A 527 -16.98 -23.54 -17.06
N ARG A 528 -17.46 -24.66 -17.66
CA ARG A 528 -18.79 -25.23 -17.40
C ARG A 528 -18.90 -25.75 -15.97
N ASN A 529 -19.87 -25.26 -15.21
CA ASN A 529 -20.09 -25.64 -13.81
C ASN A 529 -20.54 -27.09 -13.68
N LEU A 530 -21.56 -27.45 -14.45
CA LEU A 530 -22.20 -28.78 -14.33
C LEU A 530 -21.27 -29.91 -14.80
N VAL A 531 -20.43 -29.65 -15.81
CA VAL A 531 -19.38 -30.59 -16.22
C VAL A 531 -18.38 -30.79 -15.08
N SER A 532 -17.91 -29.71 -14.47
CA SER A 532 -16.92 -29.79 -13.37
C SER A 532 -17.47 -30.49 -12.13
N ILE A 533 -18.74 -30.26 -11.76
CA ILE A 533 -19.39 -30.93 -10.63
C ILE A 533 -19.52 -32.44 -10.88
N ARG A 534 -19.96 -32.85 -12.09
CA ARG A 534 -20.03 -34.27 -12.43
C ARG A 534 -18.66 -34.92 -12.51
N LEU A 535 -17.68 -34.22 -13.09
CA LEU A 535 -16.30 -34.68 -13.11
C LEU A 535 -15.78 -34.96 -11.69
N LEU A 536 -15.98 -34.01 -10.75
CA LEU A 536 -15.56 -34.19 -9.36
C LEU A 536 -16.28 -35.37 -8.70
N ARG A 537 -17.57 -35.56 -9.00
CA ARG A 537 -18.34 -36.71 -8.48
C ARG A 537 -17.81 -38.03 -9.01
N GLU A 538 -17.47 -38.13 -10.29
CA GLU A 538 -16.95 -39.35 -10.92
C GLU A 538 -15.51 -39.64 -10.48
N LEU A 539 -14.65 -38.62 -10.37
CA LEU A 539 -13.27 -38.71 -9.88
C LEU A 539 -13.22 -39.07 -8.38
N GLY A 540 -14.17 -38.55 -7.61
CA GLY A 540 -14.16 -38.59 -6.16
C GLY A 540 -13.51 -37.39 -5.49
N VAL A 541 -14.22 -36.80 -4.51
CA VAL A 541 -13.81 -35.56 -3.83
C VAL A 541 -12.43 -35.75 -3.15
N GLU A 542 -12.19 -36.86 -2.48
CA GLU A 542 -10.93 -37.12 -1.76
C GLU A 542 -9.71 -37.22 -2.70
N LYS A 543 -9.88 -37.83 -3.88
CA LYS A 543 -8.80 -37.85 -4.88
C LYS A 543 -8.45 -36.46 -5.36
N ALA A 544 -9.45 -35.62 -5.66
CA ALA A 544 -9.26 -34.23 -6.06
C ALA A 544 -8.55 -33.41 -4.97
N ARG A 545 -8.98 -33.54 -3.70
CA ARG A 545 -8.35 -32.86 -2.55
C ARG A 545 -6.89 -33.29 -2.36
N THR A 546 -6.62 -34.59 -2.41
CA THR A 546 -5.24 -35.11 -2.29
C THR A 546 -4.36 -34.67 -3.46
N TYR A 547 -4.90 -34.59 -4.68
CA TYR A 547 -4.13 -34.11 -5.81
C TYR A 547 -3.86 -32.60 -5.74
N ALA A 548 -4.78 -31.82 -5.20
CA ALA A 548 -4.61 -30.37 -5.01
C ALA A 548 -3.47 -30.02 -4.02
N GLU A 549 -3.13 -30.92 -3.06
CA GLU A 549 -1.97 -30.72 -2.17
C GLU A 549 -0.66 -30.54 -2.95
N LYS A 550 -0.53 -31.16 -4.12
CA LYS A 550 0.65 -31.05 -4.99
C LYS A 550 0.88 -29.62 -5.50
N PHE A 551 -0.14 -28.78 -5.45
CA PHE A 551 -0.12 -27.36 -5.82
C PHE A 551 -0.02 -26.43 -4.61
N GLY A 552 0.23 -26.98 -3.41
CA GLY A 552 0.36 -26.18 -2.18
C GLY A 552 -0.96 -25.84 -1.49
N PHE A 553 -2.07 -26.49 -1.86
CA PHE A 553 -3.32 -26.37 -1.12
C PHE A 553 -3.25 -27.15 0.20
N ASP A 554 -3.77 -26.55 1.26
CA ASP A 554 -3.94 -27.23 2.53
C ASP A 554 -5.22 -28.08 2.46
N LYS A 555 -5.06 -29.41 2.37
CA LYS A 555 -6.17 -30.35 2.27
C LYS A 555 -7.20 -30.22 3.40
N SER A 556 -6.75 -29.85 4.61
CA SER A 556 -7.63 -29.68 5.76
C SER A 556 -8.63 -28.53 5.59
N ARG A 557 -8.27 -27.54 4.74
CA ARG A 557 -9.08 -26.35 4.41
C ARG A 557 -9.91 -26.50 3.14
N LEU A 558 -9.70 -27.57 2.38
CA LEU A 558 -10.48 -27.82 1.17
C LEU A 558 -11.82 -28.44 1.54
N PRO A 559 -12.96 -27.94 0.98
CA PRO A 559 -14.26 -28.56 1.17
C PRO A 559 -14.26 -30.05 0.79
N ALA A 560 -14.93 -30.85 1.61
CA ALA A 560 -15.04 -32.31 1.38
C ALA A 560 -16.34 -32.68 0.65
N ASP A 561 -16.85 -31.78 -0.19
CA ASP A 561 -18.10 -31.91 -0.92
C ASP A 561 -17.97 -31.41 -2.38
N LEU A 562 -19.05 -31.51 -3.15
CA LEU A 562 -19.06 -31.19 -4.56
C LEU A 562 -18.98 -29.68 -4.86
N SER A 563 -19.14 -28.81 -3.86
CA SER A 563 -18.97 -27.37 -4.04
C SER A 563 -17.51 -27.01 -4.43
N LEU A 564 -16.55 -27.86 -4.06
CA LEU A 564 -15.15 -27.73 -4.44
C LEU A 564 -14.97 -27.58 -5.96
N ALA A 565 -15.82 -28.22 -6.79
CA ALA A 565 -15.77 -28.07 -8.24
C ALA A 565 -16.08 -26.63 -8.73
N LEU A 566 -16.76 -25.85 -7.89
CA LEU A 566 -17.06 -24.44 -8.14
C LEU A 566 -16.02 -23.49 -7.52
N GLY A 567 -15.01 -24.03 -6.84
CA GLY A 567 -13.91 -23.28 -6.25
C GLY A 567 -14.27 -22.59 -4.95
N THR A 568 -15.00 -23.26 -4.06
CA THR A 568 -15.19 -22.85 -2.66
C THR A 568 -13.89 -22.98 -1.83
N ALA A 569 -12.80 -23.37 -2.46
CA ALA A 569 -11.44 -23.29 -1.91
C ALA A 569 -10.97 -21.84 -1.82
N SER A 570 -10.28 -21.50 -0.72
CA SER A 570 -9.66 -20.18 -0.49
C SER A 570 -8.15 -20.25 -0.63
N LEU A 571 -7.56 -19.25 -1.27
CA LEU A 571 -6.10 -19.17 -1.43
C LEU A 571 -5.67 -17.72 -1.58
N SER A 572 -4.47 -17.37 -1.10
CA SER A 572 -3.94 -16.03 -1.35
C SER A 572 -3.50 -15.86 -2.82
N PRO A 573 -3.55 -14.63 -3.38
CA PRO A 573 -3.07 -14.38 -4.74
C PRO A 573 -1.65 -14.88 -5.00
N LEU A 574 -0.74 -14.75 -4.06
CA LEU A 574 0.62 -15.28 -4.16
C LEU A 574 0.61 -16.80 -4.32
N LYS A 575 -0.09 -17.52 -3.44
CA LYS A 575 -0.15 -18.99 -3.50
C LYS A 575 -0.86 -19.45 -4.78
N ASN A 576 -1.87 -18.73 -5.25
CA ASN A 576 -2.53 -19.04 -6.51
C ASN A 576 -1.57 -18.85 -7.71
N ALA A 577 -0.79 -17.77 -7.76
CA ALA A 577 0.23 -17.58 -8.80
C ALA A 577 1.28 -18.70 -8.77
N THR A 578 1.76 -19.08 -7.57
CA THR A 578 2.70 -20.19 -7.38
C THR A 578 2.11 -21.52 -7.88
N ALA A 579 0.84 -21.82 -7.56
CA ALA A 579 0.15 -23.02 -7.98
C ALA A 579 0.00 -23.10 -9.52
N PHE A 580 -0.34 -21.99 -10.19
CA PHE A 580 -0.40 -21.92 -11.65
C PHE A 580 0.99 -22.01 -12.28
N GLY A 581 2.03 -21.55 -11.58
CA GLY A 581 3.41 -21.68 -12.01
C GLY A 581 3.82 -23.14 -12.24
N ILE A 582 3.25 -24.09 -11.49
CA ILE A 582 3.48 -25.52 -11.68
C ILE A 582 3.01 -25.98 -13.07
N PHE A 583 1.94 -25.43 -13.61
CA PHE A 583 1.55 -25.70 -14.99
C PHE A 583 2.50 -25.03 -16.00
N ALA A 584 2.98 -23.83 -15.69
CA ALA A 584 3.86 -23.08 -16.57
C ALA A 584 5.25 -23.69 -16.72
N ASN A 585 5.78 -24.35 -15.67
CA ASN A 585 7.13 -24.91 -15.66
C ASN A 585 7.21 -26.41 -15.95
N GLY A 586 6.14 -27.02 -16.47
CA GLY A 586 6.10 -28.44 -16.79
C GLY A 586 5.90 -29.36 -15.58
N GLY A 587 5.24 -28.91 -14.54
CA GLY A 587 4.82 -29.73 -13.39
C GLY A 587 5.79 -29.81 -12.22
N LYS A 588 6.75 -28.90 -12.15
CA LYS A 588 7.77 -28.86 -11.11
C LYS A 588 7.35 -27.96 -9.94
N ASN A 589 7.80 -28.32 -8.72
CA ASN A 589 7.56 -27.48 -7.54
C ASN A 589 8.19 -26.09 -7.69
N ILE A 590 7.53 -25.10 -7.15
CA ILE A 590 8.01 -23.72 -7.10
C ILE A 590 8.06 -23.26 -5.65
N ASP A 591 9.18 -22.65 -5.28
CA ASP A 591 9.36 -21.95 -4.01
C ASP A 591 9.48 -20.46 -4.32
N SER A 592 8.35 -19.75 -4.23
CA SER A 592 8.31 -18.31 -4.55
C SER A 592 9.05 -17.47 -3.50
N TYR A 593 9.86 -16.53 -3.95
CA TYR A 593 10.68 -15.68 -3.09
C TYR A 593 10.80 -14.25 -3.65
N PHE A 594 11.11 -13.31 -2.77
CA PHE A 594 11.28 -11.89 -3.12
C PHE A 594 12.60 -11.28 -2.62
N ILE A 595 13.33 -11.93 -1.70
CA ILE A 595 14.67 -11.50 -1.29
C ILE A 595 15.67 -12.34 -2.04
N ASN A 596 16.46 -11.68 -2.90
CA ASN A 596 17.54 -12.33 -3.65
C ASN A 596 18.84 -12.33 -2.84
N LYS A 597 19.20 -11.17 -2.26
CA LYS A 597 20.46 -11.00 -1.55
C LYS A 597 20.34 -9.97 -0.45
N ILE A 598 21.06 -10.19 0.67
CA ILE A 598 21.24 -9.23 1.75
C ILE A 598 22.74 -8.99 1.94
N VAL A 599 23.12 -7.72 2.02
CA VAL A 599 24.50 -7.28 2.19
C VAL A 599 24.59 -6.42 3.45
N ASP A 600 25.65 -6.56 4.22
CA ASP A 600 25.93 -5.70 5.37
C ASP A 600 26.64 -4.39 4.94
N ARG A 601 26.85 -3.48 5.89
CA ARG A 601 27.52 -2.17 5.67
C ARG A 601 28.94 -2.27 5.12
N SER A 602 29.60 -3.42 5.25
CA SER A 602 30.95 -3.64 4.72
C SER A 602 30.95 -4.15 3.27
N GLY A 603 29.78 -4.41 2.72
CA GLY A 603 29.61 -5.03 1.40
C GLY A 603 29.66 -6.55 1.43
N LYS A 604 29.72 -7.17 2.63
CA LYS A 604 29.70 -8.63 2.76
C LYS A 604 28.30 -9.18 2.56
N ILE A 605 28.19 -10.19 1.72
CA ILE A 605 26.93 -10.93 1.51
C ILE A 605 26.66 -11.78 2.76
N ILE A 606 25.54 -11.54 3.44
CA ILE A 606 25.10 -12.30 4.62
C ILE A 606 23.98 -13.29 4.27
N PHE A 607 23.25 -13.04 3.20
CA PHE A 607 22.28 -13.94 2.63
C PHE A 607 22.30 -13.83 1.10
N GLU A 608 22.20 -14.95 0.42
CA GLU A 608 21.99 -15.03 -1.02
C GLU A 608 21.13 -16.26 -1.34
N LYS A 609 20.04 -16.05 -2.07
CA LYS A 609 19.18 -17.16 -2.52
C LYS A 609 19.98 -18.01 -3.49
N LYS A 610 20.23 -19.26 -3.12
CA LYS A 610 20.90 -20.22 -3.99
C LYS A 610 19.92 -20.70 -5.05
N GLU A 611 20.38 -20.84 -6.27
CA GLU A 611 19.63 -21.54 -7.30
C GLU A 611 19.33 -22.96 -6.85
N ILE A 612 18.07 -23.35 -6.91
CA ILE A 612 17.64 -24.70 -6.55
C ILE A 612 18.11 -25.63 -7.68
N GLN A 613 19.18 -26.36 -7.45
CA GLN A 613 19.57 -27.46 -8.34
C GLN A 613 18.57 -28.61 -8.20
N GLY A 614 17.75 -28.81 -9.25
CA GLY A 614 16.80 -29.92 -9.33
C GLY A 614 15.47 -29.61 -8.65
N SER A 615 14.60 -28.88 -9.34
CA SER A 615 13.20 -28.76 -8.93
C SER A 615 12.49 -30.09 -8.96
N ILE A 616 11.77 -30.42 -7.87
CA ILE A 616 11.07 -31.70 -7.72
C ILE A 616 9.85 -31.72 -8.66
N GLN A 617 9.73 -32.77 -9.48
CA GLN A 617 8.54 -33.03 -10.27
C GLN A 617 7.38 -33.42 -9.34
N VAL A 618 6.32 -32.61 -9.27
CA VAL A 618 5.17 -32.83 -8.38
C VAL A 618 3.94 -33.34 -9.11
N ILE A 619 3.80 -33.00 -10.38
CA ILE A 619 2.79 -33.58 -11.27
C ILE A 619 3.45 -34.02 -12.57
N ASP A 620 2.83 -34.97 -13.28
CA ASP A 620 3.29 -35.41 -14.60
C ASP A 620 3.37 -34.22 -15.57
N GLU A 621 4.52 -34.04 -16.24
CA GLU A 621 4.74 -32.94 -17.19
C GLU A 621 3.75 -32.97 -18.36
N ARG A 622 3.30 -34.18 -18.77
CA ARG A 622 2.33 -34.40 -19.80
C ARG A 622 0.94 -33.89 -19.42
N VAL A 623 0.56 -34.08 -18.13
CA VAL A 623 -0.67 -33.52 -17.56
C VAL A 623 -0.59 -31.99 -17.52
N ALA A 624 0.55 -31.44 -17.06
CA ALA A 624 0.78 -29.99 -17.07
C ALA A 624 0.65 -29.41 -18.49
N PHE A 625 1.23 -30.08 -19.48
CA PHE A 625 1.16 -29.70 -20.89
C PHE A 625 -0.29 -29.66 -21.42
N ILE A 626 -1.09 -30.72 -21.18
CA ILE A 626 -2.48 -30.78 -21.62
C ILE A 626 -3.32 -29.66 -20.99
N ILE A 627 -3.16 -29.40 -19.68
CA ILE A 627 -3.83 -28.30 -19.01
C ILE A 627 -3.43 -26.95 -19.62
N LYS A 628 -2.12 -26.72 -19.81
CA LYS A 628 -1.59 -25.50 -20.42
C LYS A 628 -2.17 -25.28 -21.82
N ASP A 629 -2.20 -26.30 -22.66
CA ASP A 629 -2.77 -26.25 -24.01
C ASP A 629 -4.27 -25.90 -24.02
N ILE A 630 -5.07 -26.52 -23.12
CA ILE A 630 -6.50 -26.18 -22.98
C ILE A 630 -6.68 -24.72 -22.52
N LEU A 631 -5.84 -24.24 -21.58
CA LEU A 631 -5.91 -22.85 -21.09
C LEU A 631 -5.38 -21.86 -22.14
N GLN A 632 -4.46 -22.26 -23.02
CA GLN A 632 -4.04 -21.46 -24.17
C GLN A 632 -5.16 -21.34 -25.21
N GLU A 633 -5.92 -22.41 -25.43
CA GLU A 633 -7.11 -22.36 -26.25
C GLU A 633 -8.22 -21.50 -25.61
N ALA A 634 -8.34 -21.49 -24.26
CA ALA A 634 -9.26 -20.61 -23.53
C ALA A 634 -8.93 -19.12 -23.73
N ALA A 635 -7.64 -18.79 -23.86
CA ALA A 635 -7.17 -17.45 -24.20
C ALA A 635 -7.50 -17.03 -25.64
N ARG A 636 -7.72 -17.99 -26.54
CA ARG A 636 -8.06 -17.71 -27.97
C ARG A 636 -9.56 -17.66 -28.24
N ARG A 637 -10.34 -18.59 -27.71
CA ARG A 637 -11.77 -18.73 -28.01
C ARG A 637 -12.68 -19.04 -26.81
N GLY A 638 -12.13 -19.06 -25.60
CA GLY A 638 -12.85 -19.34 -24.36
C GLY A 638 -13.19 -18.11 -23.55
N THR A 639 -13.25 -18.28 -22.23
CA THR A 639 -13.61 -17.21 -21.29
C THR A 639 -12.59 -16.07 -21.20
N ALA A 640 -11.38 -16.26 -21.74
CA ALA A 640 -10.28 -15.29 -21.74
C ALA A 640 -9.91 -14.78 -23.14
N ASN A 641 -10.83 -14.88 -24.11
CA ASN A 641 -10.55 -14.60 -25.53
C ASN A 641 -10.07 -13.17 -25.84
N LYS A 642 -10.25 -12.21 -24.95
CA LYS A 642 -9.67 -10.86 -25.07
C LYS A 642 -8.14 -10.86 -25.14
N ILE A 643 -7.47 -11.90 -24.60
CA ILE A 643 -6.00 -12.02 -24.69
C ILE A 643 -5.51 -12.00 -26.16
N SER A 644 -6.31 -12.45 -27.11
CA SER A 644 -5.98 -12.39 -28.52
C SER A 644 -5.71 -10.96 -29.04
N GLU A 645 -6.22 -9.92 -28.36
CA GLU A 645 -5.94 -8.51 -28.67
C GLU A 645 -4.46 -8.15 -28.46
N LEU A 646 -3.71 -8.90 -27.62
CA LEU A 646 -2.28 -8.73 -27.44
C LEU A 646 -1.42 -9.23 -28.63
N SER A 647 -2.05 -9.80 -29.67
CA SER A 647 -1.37 -10.37 -30.85
C SER A 647 -0.32 -11.44 -30.50
N ARG A 648 -0.50 -12.13 -29.36
CA ARG A 648 0.33 -13.23 -28.84
C ARG A 648 -0.54 -14.48 -28.64
N ASN A 649 0.01 -15.65 -29.01
CA ASN A 649 -0.71 -16.94 -28.94
C ASN A 649 -0.15 -17.90 -27.88
N ASP A 650 0.89 -17.51 -27.17
CA ASP A 650 1.61 -18.34 -26.21
C ASP A 650 1.10 -18.19 -24.74
N PHE A 651 0.17 -17.28 -24.49
CA PHE A 651 -0.43 -17.14 -23.17
C PHE A 651 -1.57 -18.14 -22.93
N SER A 652 -1.52 -18.80 -21.79
CA SER A 652 -2.61 -19.57 -21.19
C SER A 652 -3.33 -18.73 -20.14
N GLY A 653 -4.64 -18.92 -19.94
CA GLY A 653 -5.34 -18.11 -18.96
C GLY A 653 -6.62 -18.73 -18.42
N LYS A 654 -6.92 -18.42 -17.16
CA LYS A 654 -8.14 -18.85 -16.49
C LYS A 654 -8.81 -17.71 -15.74
N THR A 655 -10.08 -17.48 -16.01
CA THR A 655 -10.95 -16.60 -15.23
C THR A 655 -11.49 -17.30 -14.00
N GLY A 656 -11.65 -16.55 -12.90
CA GLY A 656 -12.40 -16.96 -11.72
C GLY A 656 -13.50 -15.95 -11.42
N THR A 657 -14.64 -16.42 -10.97
CA THR A 657 -15.71 -15.60 -10.43
C THR A 657 -16.44 -16.45 -9.41
N THR A 658 -16.66 -15.93 -8.22
CA THR A 658 -17.45 -16.58 -7.18
C THR A 658 -18.94 -16.36 -7.43
N ASN A 659 -19.77 -17.12 -6.74
CA ASN A 659 -21.20 -16.85 -6.70
C ASN A 659 -21.42 -15.40 -6.24
N GLU A 660 -22.45 -14.74 -6.79
CA GLU A 660 -22.77 -13.34 -6.51
C GLU A 660 -21.67 -12.32 -6.84
N ALA A 661 -20.63 -12.76 -7.57
CA ALA A 661 -19.50 -11.92 -8.00
C ALA A 661 -18.79 -11.16 -6.84
N GLU A 662 -18.61 -11.79 -5.68
CA GLU A 662 -17.88 -11.18 -4.54
C GLU A 662 -16.38 -11.11 -4.78
N SER A 663 -15.84 -12.06 -5.54
CA SER A 663 -14.43 -12.14 -5.92
C SER A 663 -14.29 -12.47 -7.39
N THR A 664 -13.46 -11.72 -8.07
CA THR A 664 -13.08 -11.97 -9.45
C THR A 664 -11.58 -12.20 -9.58
N TRP A 665 -11.23 -13.16 -10.42
CA TRP A 665 -9.85 -13.58 -10.63
C TRP A 665 -9.52 -13.67 -12.10
N PHE A 666 -8.27 -13.40 -12.39
CA PHE A 666 -7.65 -13.83 -13.62
C PHE A 666 -6.21 -14.27 -13.35
N THR A 667 -5.87 -15.48 -13.78
CA THR A 667 -4.48 -15.94 -13.80
C THR A 667 -4.11 -16.28 -15.22
N GLY A 668 -3.12 -15.56 -15.74
CA GLY A 668 -2.56 -15.78 -17.07
C GLY A 668 -1.08 -16.06 -16.99
N PHE A 669 -0.58 -16.95 -17.87
CA PHE A 669 0.82 -17.40 -17.83
C PHE A 669 1.32 -17.87 -19.18
N ASN A 670 2.66 -17.88 -19.31
CA ASN A 670 3.43 -18.63 -20.27
C ASN A 670 4.64 -19.29 -19.55
N ASP A 671 5.62 -19.82 -20.27
CA ASP A 671 6.78 -20.50 -19.65
C ASP A 671 7.73 -19.56 -18.90
N SER A 672 7.59 -18.25 -19.08
CA SER A 672 8.49 -17.23 -18.52
C SER A 672 7.83 -16.34 -17.47
N LEU A 673 6.49 -16.32 -17.40
CA LEU A 673 5.78 -15.44 -16.49
C LEU A 673 4.44 -16.02 -16.07
N VAL A 674 4.11 -15.91 -14.79
CA VAL A 674 2.78 -16.15 -14.24
C VAL A 674 2.31 -14.90 -13.54
N THR A 675 1.14 -14.42 -13.89
CA THR A 675 0.54 -13.24 -13.23
C THR A 675 -0.88 -13.54 -12.80
N THR A 676 -1.14 -13.35 -11.51
CA THR A 676 -2.47 -13.47 -10.91
C THR A 676 -2.97 -12.09 -10.52
N VAL A 677 -4.22 -11.81 -10.91
CA VAL A 677 -4.99 -10.63 -10.49
C VAL A 677 -6.24 -11.09 -9.76
N TRP A 678 -6.48 -10.53 -8.59
CA TRP A 678 -7.71 -10.63 -7.83
C TRP A 678 -8.35 -9.26 -7.67
N VAL A 679 -9.69 -9.18 -7.74
CA VAL A 679 -10.46 -7.96 -7.46
C VAL A 679 -11.69 -8.33 -6.63
N GLY A 680 -11.95 -7.56 -5.57
CA GLY A 680 -13.06 -7.73 -4.64
C GLY A 680 -13.07 -6.67 -3.55
N PHE A 681 -14.01 -6.79 -2.63
CA PHE A 681 -14.04 -5.98 -1.41
C PHE A 681 -13.39 -6.71 -0.25
N ASP A 682 -12.89 -5.97 0.76
CA ASP A 682 -12.36 -6.58 1.99
C ASP A 682 -13.45 -7.23 2.85
N LYS A 683 -14.65 -6.72 2.76
CA LYS A 683 -15.86 -7.36 3.30
C LYS A 683 -16.59 -8.08 2.18
N SER A 684 -17.20 -9.22 2.47
CA SER A 684 -18.03 -9.96 1.51
C SER A 684 -19.16 -9.08 0.98
N GLN A 685 -19.04 -8.67 -0.27
CA GLN A 685 -19.96 -7.78 -0.98
C GLN A 685 -19.89 -8.07 -2.47
N SER A 686 -21.03 -8.04 -3.14
CA SER A 686 -21.10 -8.22 -4.59
C SER A 686 -20.46 -7.06 -5.35
N LEU A 687 -19.69 -7.41 -6.37
CA LEU A 687 -19.14 -6.43 -7.34
C LEU A 687 -20.21 -5.94 -8.34
N GLY A 688 -21.36 -6.59 -8.39
CA GLY A 688 -22.46 -6.23 -9.27
C GLY A 688 -22.69 -7.22 -10.43
N ASN A 689 -23.83 -7.04 -11.10
CA ASN A 689 -24.24 -7.88 -12.23
C ASN A 689 -23.26 -7.72 -13.42
N ARG A 690 -22.88 -8.87 -14.00
CA ARG A 690 -21.92 -8.95 -15.12
C ARG A 690 -20.49 -8.58 -14.77
N GLU A 691 -20.18 -8.44 -13.50
CA GLU A 691 -18.81 -8.24 -13.03
C GLU A 691 -18.15 -9.61 -12.84
N TYR A 692 -17.43 -10.02 -13.89
CA TYR A 692 -16.75 -11.31 -13.98
C TYR A 692 -15.23 -11.13 -13.99
N GLY A 693 -14.49 -12.20 -13.80
CA GLY A 693 -13.05 -12.19 -13.98
C GLY A 693 -12.61 -11.69 -15.37
N SER A 694 -13.44 -11.90 -16.41
CA SER A 694 -13.20 -11.41 -17.77
C SER A 694 -13.50 -9.91 -17.97
N SER A 695 -14.27 -9.27 -17.08
CA SER A 695 -14.66 -7.85 -17.20
C SER A 695 -13.86 -6.93 -16.28
N ILE A 696 -13.24 -7.45 -15.20
CA ILE A 696 -12.47 -6.66 -14.23
C ILE A 696 -11.02 -7.15 -14.15
N ALA A 697 -10.79 -8.38 -13.68
CA ALA A 697 -9.43 -8.88 -13.41
C ALA A 697 -8.61 -9.08 -14.70
N LEU A 698 -9.21 -9.61 -15.77
CA LEU A 698 -8.54 -9.79 -17.06
C LEU A 698 -8.07 -8.46 -17.70
N PRO A 699 -8.86 -7.38 -17.72
CA PRO A 699 -8.39 -6.09 -18.23
C PRO A 699 -7.17 -5.53 -17.48
N ILE A 700 -7.11 -5.69 -16.15
CA ILE A 700 -5.94 -5.30 -15.34
C ILE A 700 -4.71 -6.13 -15.74
N TRP A 701 -4.89 -7.44 -15.89
CA TRP A 701 -3.84 -8.34 -16.36
C TRP A 701 -3.35 -7.95 -17.77
N MET A 702 -4.28 -7.67 -18.70
CA MET A 702 -3.95 -7.27 -20.07
C MET A 702 -3.20 -5.94 -20.13
N ASP A 703 -3.59 -4.96 -19.31
CA ASP A 703 -2.87 -3.68 -19.19
C ASP A 703 -1.44 -3.88 -18.69
N PHE A 704 -1.26 -4.70 -17.65
CA PHE A 704 0.07 -5.06 -17.13
C PHE A 704 0.91 -5.78 -18.19
N ILE A 705 0.40 -6.84 -18.81
CA ILE A 705 1.14 -7.64 -19.79
C ILE A 705 1.42 -6.81 -21.05
N GLY A 706 0.44 -6.03 -21.54
CA GLY A 706 0.58 -5.21 -22.75
C GLY A 706 1.77 -4.24 -22.67
N ASN A 707 1.96 -3.63 -21.49
CA ASN A 707 3.08 -2.71 -21.24
C ASN A 707 4.44 -3.42 -21.02
N ASN A 708 4.46 -4.76 -20.92
CA ASN A 708 5.69 -5.55 -20.70
C ASN A 708 5.93 -6.59 -21.81
N LEU A 709 5.18 -6.59 -22.90
CA LEU A 709 5.26 -7.63 -23.93
C LEU A 709 6.66 -7.85 -24.51
N GLU A 710 7.42 -6.77 -24.66
CA GLU A 710 8.79 -6.80 -25.20
C GLU A 710 9.77 -7.53 -24.28
N ASP A 711 9.49 -7.48 -22.97
CA ASP A 711 10.35 -8.10 -21.95
C ASP A 711 9.93 -9.54 -21.62
N ILE A 712 8.82 -10.03 -22.20
CA ILE A 712 8.33 -11.39 -21.98
C ILE A 712 8.69 -12.25 -23.20
N PRO A 713 9.60 -13.22 -23.08
CA PRO A 713 9.98 -14.10 -24.17
C PRO A 713 8.78 -14.80 -24.80
N LEU A 714 8.82 -14.95 -26.12
CA LEU A 714 7.85 -15.75 -26.86
C LEU A 714 8.21 -17.23 -26.68
N ASN A 715 7.28 -18.01 -26.17
CA ASN A 715 7.52 -19.43 -25.90
C ASN A 715 6.63 -20.32 -26.77
N ASN A 716 7.26 -21.24 -27.52
CA ASN A 716 6.60 -22.30 -28.25
C ASN A 716 7.01 -23.63 -27.62
N SER A 717 6.29 -24.08 -26.59
CA SER A 717 6.54 -25.39 -25.98
C SER A 717 6.11 -26.50 -26.95
N SER A 718 7.02 -27.42 -27.25
CA SER A 718 6.69 -28.69 -27.90
C SER A 718 6.09 -29.68 -26.88
N PRO A 719 5.23 -30.62 -27.34
CA PRO A 719 4.75 -31.68 -26.48
C PRO A 719 5.91 -32.47 -25.86
N PRO A 720 5.85 -32.76 -24.54
CA PRO A 720 6.83 -33.64 -23.92
C PRO A 720 6.75 -35.09 -24.43
N GLU A 721 7.78 -35.90 -24.18
CA GLU A 721 7.80 -37.33 -24.52
C GLU A 721 6.60 -38.05 -23.85
N GLY A 722 5.98 -39.00 -24.58
CA GLY A 722 4.79 -39.73 -24.13
C GLY A 722 3.47 -39.00 -24.32
N ILE A 723 3.48 -37.83 -25.01
CA ILE A 723 2.27 -37.22 -25.56
C ILE A 723 2.07 -37.67 -26.99
N VAL A 724 0.86 -38.19 -27.29
CA VAL A 724 0.46 -38.57 -28.65
C VAL A 724 -0.68 -37.66 -29.14
N VAL A 725 -0.70 -37.38 -30.43
CA VAL A 725 -1.72 -36.57 -31.11
C VAL A 725 -2.64 -37.50 -31.89
N VAL A 726 -3.91 -37.51 -31.55
CA VAL A 726 -4.91 -38.35 -32.21
C VAL A 726 -5.98 -37.52 -32.86
N LYS A 727 -6.37 -37.86 -34.09
CA LYS A 727 -7.49 -37.25 -34.77
C LYS A 727 -8.79 -37.85 -34.24
N ILE A 728 -9.69 -36.98 -33.70
CA ILE A 728 -10.97 -37.40 -33.11
C ILE A 728 -12.14 -36.70 -33.75
N ASP A 729 -13.31 -37.30 -33.66
CA ASP A 729 -14.59 -36.64 -33.91
C ASP A 729 -14.96 -35.71 -32.76
N LYS A 730 -15.30 -34.46 -33.06
CA LYS A 730 -15.60 -33.41 -32.07
C LYS A 730 -16.79 -33.74 -31.19
N THR A 731 -17.76 -34.51 -31.65
CA THR A 731 -19.00 -34.81 -30.94
C THR A 731 -18.85 -36.02 -30.03
N SER A 732 -18.29 -37.10 -30.55
CA SER A 732 -18.16 -38.38 -29.82
C SER A 732 -16.87 -38.48 -29.02
N GLY A 733 -15.85 -37.65 -29.29
CA GLY A 733 -14.52 -37.75 -28.67
C GLY A 733 -13.73 -39.00 -29.06
N LYS A 734 -14.26 -39.84 -29.97
CA LYS A 734 -13.63 -41.09 -30.42
C LYS A 734 -12.69 -40.85 -31.61
N ARG A 735 -11.75 -41.75 -31.83
CA ARG A 735 -10.83 -41.71 -32.95
C ARG A 735 -11.60 -41.61 -34.26
N SER A 736 -11.19 -40.72 -35.13
CA SER A 736 -11.82 -40.47 -36.43
C SER A 736 -10.84 -40.71 -37.57
N SER A 737 -11.27 -41.51 -38.54
CA SER A 737 -10.59 -41.66 -39.85
C SER A 737 -11.07 -40.65 -40.88
N ASP A 738 -12.15 -39.92 -40.60
CA ASP A 738 -12.82 -39.02 -41.53
C ASP A 738 -12.13 -37.65 -41.60
N ASN A 739 -12.05 -37.08 -42.82
CA ASN A 739 -11.55 -35.74 -43.08
C ASN A 739 -12.64 -34.65 -43.01
N SER A 740 -13.77 -34.96 -42.36
CA SER A 740 -14.86 -34.02 -42.20
C SER A 740 -14.47 -32.80 -41.34
N ASN A 741 -15.18 -31.68 -41.52
CA ASN A 741 -15.06 -30.48 -40.67
C ASN A 741 -15.39 -30.76 -39.18
N ASN A 742 -15.96 -31.94 -38.82
CA ASN A 742 -16.25 -32.37 -37.49
C ASN A 742 -15.10 -33.10 -36.79
N SER A 743 -13.96 -33.27 -37.46
CA SER A 743 -12.75 -33.83 -36.83
C SER A 743 -11.80 -32.74 -36.32
N MET A 744 -10.96 -33.11 -35.32
CA MET A 744 -9.91 -32.27 -34.77
C MET A 744 -8.77 -33.15 -34.24
N PHE A 745 -7.61 -32.54 -34.03
CA PHE A 745 -6.52 -33.17 -33.32
C PHE A 745 -6.62 -32.90 -31.83
N GLU A 746 -6.35 -33.94 -31.00
CA GLU A 746 -6.38 -33.86 -29.55
C GLU A 746 -5.14 -34.51 -28.97
N TYR A 747 -4.62 -33.97 -27.82
CA TYR A 747 -3.46 -34.50 -27.11
C TYR A 747 -3.87 -35.53 -26.07
N TYR A 748 -3.10 -36.60 -25.96
CA TYR A 748 -3.31 -37.69 -25.00
C TYR A 748 -1.99 -38.10 -24.37
N LEU A 749 -2.08 -38.59 -23.15
CA LEU A 749 -1.03 -39.48 -22.60
C LEU A 749 -1.08 -40.75 -23.46
N GLU A 750 0.08 -41.26 -23.86
CA GLU A 750 0.20 -42.40 -24.75
C GLU A 750 -0.64 -43.62 -24.28
N GLU A 751 -0.60 -43.91 -22.96
CA GLU A 751 -1.33 -44.99 -22.31
C GLU A 751 -2.88 -44.79 -22.31
N ASN A 752 -3.37 -43.55 -22.47
CA ASN A 752 -4.80 -43.21 -22.43
C ASN A 752 -5.35 -42.83 -23.81
N SER A 753 -4.60 -43.05 -24.88
CA SER A 753 -5.06 -42.72 -26.23
C SER A 753 -6.18 -43.66 -26.71
N PRO A 754 -7.25 -43.16 -27.39
CA PRO A 754 -8.37 -43.97 -27.88
C PRO A 754 -8.00 -44.89 -29.03
#